data_4a0965823345574238323f7ca0bdf584
#
_entry.id   4a0965823345574238323f7ca0bdf584
#
_cell.length_a   1.000
_cell.length_b   1.000
_cell.length_c   1.000
_cell.angle_alpha   90.00
_cell.angle_beta   90.00
_cell.angle_gamma   90.00
#
_symmetry.space_group_name_H-M   'P 1'
#
loop_
_entity.id
_entity.type
_entity.pdbx_description
1 polymer ?
#
loop_
_entity_poly.entity_id
_entity_poly.type
_entity_poly.pdbx_seq_one_letter_code
_entity_poly.pdbx_strand_id
1 'polypeptide(L)'
;MNSDPRILVTGAGIVSPLGLDAAGHGQALREERQAFRPVTLFDVSRRVARTAGEVDLPDERLFAKLPLRRQHLADRGTRMLLLALRETLATAGLAGMQGIDALIVGTSAGAMPLGQAYFREARRSPHRLPGQVTRVQFYQPWRQMRLIADEYDWRGSVRLVSNACASGANAIGEAMALIRSGRARRVLAGGYDALAELVFAGFDSLRALAPDGVPRPFDAARDGLAIGEGAALVLLESAEAAAERGAVAWAEAAGYATTTDLHHLTQPDPQGRAAVRSMAGACAMAGVTPAQIDYLNSHGTGTPHNDVAEAMAIQAWAGADAARIAVSSTKSAMGHLLGGAGAVEAVICLLALRGGWLPASLNVREPDPAVTFDLVRHFREAPLRAVLTNSFGFGGTNASLVFRSADAALPRPLQSTLPPPILRVAGLGAVSPAGWSLADLESAVRAGQSLPTQDCPRTIGPRDEVCPVRRVPLPPPERLPKAPRLRRASPVSKFALAAALEALEQAGFPGGAGAGRLGLVFGMFNGCVQFSGRFYQEVLDTPELASPLIFPETVYNAPASHVAAQLGVDGPVSTLLGDAAVILDAVELAGLWLAQGWVDRCLVLAAEECDWLGAEAVRYHHRGLVAGEGAAALLLSADGAGPVLAEIVEQPVRGRSERAQALANAAQAWRGRVGTVVNGRSGLASLDADEVAAFVGVDDVALQPGVVLGECLGAAGALQLVLAASAAAGGQAAAALMSGAQDAVRGLRFEPGA
;
A
#
# COMPACT_ATOMS: atom_id res chain seq x y z
N MET A 1 29.65 5.10 -20.83
CA MET A 1 30.01 5.65 -19.52
C MET A 1 29.34 4.73 -18.49
N ASN A 2 30.12 4.12 -17.58
CA ASN A 2 29.48 3.35 -16.50
C ASN A 2 28.68 4.33 -15.63
N SER A 3 27.36 4.26 -15.67
CA SER A 3 26.52 5.03 -14.77
C SER A 3 26.79 4.60 -13.33
N ASP A 4 26.84 5.54 -12.41
CA ASP A 4 26.96 5.25 -10.97
C ASP A 4 25.62 4.64 -10.49
N PRO A 5 25.56 3.37 -10.10
CA PRO A 5 24.31 2.69 -9.75
C PRO A 5 23.73 3.13 -8.40
N ARG A 6 24.35 4.12 -7.73
CA ARG A 6 23.91 4.56 -6.40
C ARG A 6 22.57 5.28 -6.45
N ILE A 7 21.78 5.02 -5.43
CA ILE A 7 20.57 5.79 -5.12
C ILE A 7 20.87 6.61 -3.87
N LEU A 8 20.83 7.92 -4.01
CA LEU A 8 21.18 8.84 -2.95
C LEU A 8 19.93 9.40 -2.28
N VAL A 9 19.96 9.48 -0.96
CA VAL A 9 19.00 10.27 -0.19
C VAL A 9 19.53 11.69 -0.15
N THR A 10 18.81 12.63 -0.74
CA THR A 10 19.24 14.03 -0.85
C THR A 10 18.40 15.00 -0.03
N GLY A 11 17.33 14.52 0.55
CA GLY A 11 16.48 15.28 1.48
C GLY A 11 15.60 14.35 2.29
N ALA A 12 15.21 14.79 3.48
CA ALA A 12 14.29 14.09 4.34
C ALA A 12 13.47 15.07 5.18
N GLY A 13 12.26 14.65 5.56
CA GLY A 13 11.39 15.39 6.47
C GLY A 13 10.58 14.42 7.33
N ILE A 14 10.28 14.84 8.56
CA ILE A 14 9.70 13.98 9.58
C ILE A 14 8.76 14.75 10.50
N VAL A 15 7.62 14.14 10.81
CA VAL A 15 6.64 14.61 11.79
C VAL A 15 6.22 13.43 12.66
N SER A 16 6.32 13.56 13.96
CA SER A 16 5.85 12.57 14.92
C SER A 16 5.50 13.25 16.26
N PRO A 17 5.03 12.54 17.28
CA PRO A 17 4.82 13.12 18.60
C PRO A 17 6.09 13.74 19.23
N LEU A 18 7.27 13.41 18.74
CA LEU A 18 8.54 13.98 19.19
C LEU A 18 8.82 15.37 18.63
N GLY A 19 8.18 15.76 17.52
CA GLY A 19 8.39 17.05 16.88
C GLY A 19 7.83 17.14 15.48
N LEU A 20 7.97 18.30 14.86
CA LEU A 20 7.46 18.61 13.52
C LEU A 20 8.55 18.64 12.44
N ASP A 21 9.83 18.44 12.83
CA ASP A 21 10.98 18.49 11.95
C ASP A 21 12.14 17.61 12.46
N ALA A 22 13.14 17.41 11.63
CA ALA A 22 14.33 16.59 11.93
C ALA A 22 15.17 17.12 13.11
N ALA A 23 15.25 18.43 13.28
CA ALA A 23 16.01 19.05 14.37
C ALA A 23 15.35 18.75 15.73
N GLY A 24 14.03 18.94 15.80
CA GLY A 24 13.24 18.60 17.01
C GLY A 24 13.33 17.12 17.38
N HIS A 25 13.29 16.21 16.37
CA HIS A 25 13.48 14.78 16.62
C HIS A 25 14.88 14.46 17.14
N GLY A 26 15.93 15.02 16.50
CA GLY A 26 17.30 14.83 16.96
C GLY A 26 17.52 15.29 18.41
N GLN A 27 16.93 16.41 18.80
CA GLN A 27 16.96 16.89 20.18
C GLN A 27 16.18 15.97 21.12
N ALA A 28 14.94 15.63 20.78
CA ALA A 28 14.08 14.79 21.61
C ALA A 28 14.69 13.40 21.88
N LEU A 29 15.32 12.79 20.87
CA LEU A 29 15.99 11.50 21.01
C LEU A 29 17.25 11.58 21.86
N ARG A 30 18.02 12.69 21.78
CA ARG A 30 19.16 12.93 22.67
C ARG A 30 18.75 13.13 24.13
N GLU A 31 17.62 13.78 24.34
CA GLU A 31 17.04 14.03 25.67
C GLU A 31 16.29 12.81 26.22
N GLU A 32 16.23 11.70 25.47
CA GLU A 32 15.47 10.49 25.83
C GLU A 32 13.99 10.80 26.14
N ARG A 33 13.40 11.75 25.40
CA ARG A 33 12.03 12.24 25.61
C ARG A 33 11.00 11.21 25.13
N GLN A 34 9.95 11.04 25.95
CA GLN A 34 8.76 10.28 25.58
C GLN A 34 7.60 11.23 25.27
N ALA A 35 6.75 10.84 24.32
CA ALA A 35 5.66 11.69 23.85
C ALA A 35 4.27 11.03 23.96
N PHE A 36 4.05 10.26 25.02
CA PHE A 36 2.76 9.65 25.32
C PHE A 36 1.90 10.57 26.17
N ARG A 37 0.62 10.71 25.81
CA ARG A 37 -0.34 11.51 26.55
C ARG A 37 -1.74 10.89 26.46
N PRO A 38 -2.70 11.28 27.33
CA PRO A 38 -4.10 10.88 27.21
C PRO A 38 -4.62 11.23 25.80
N VAL A 39 -5.35 10.29 25.18
CA VAL A 39 -5.95 10.48 23.85
C VAL A 39 -6.98 11.60 23.91
N THR A 40 -6.85 12.58 23.02
CA THR A 40 -7.76 13.73 22.91
C THR A 40 -8.63 13.72 21.65
N LEU A 41 -8.25 12.93 20.62
CA LEU A 41 -8.90 12.92 19.31
C LEU A 41 -10.23 12.16 19.26
N PHE A 42 -10.45 11.25 20.20
CA PHE A 42 -11.68 10.44 20.34
C PHE A 42 -11.84 9.91 21.77
N ASP A 43 -13.03 9.42 22.10
CA ASP A 43 -13.33 8.91 23.44
C ASP A 43 -12.71 7.52 23.69
N VAL A 44 -11.86 7.42 24.71
CA VAL A 44 -11.22 6.20 25.19
C VAL A 44 -11.64 5.84 26.62
N SER A 45 -12.67 6.49 27.17
CA SER A 45 -13.10 6.30 28.57
C SER A 45 -13.49 4.85 28.90
N ARG A 46 -14.00 4.13 27.90
CA ARG A 46 -14.40 2.72 27.96
C ARG A 46 -13.36 1.75 27.40
N ARG A 47 -12.09 2.18 27.24
CA ARG A 47 -10.97 1.36 26.76
C ARG A 47 -10.01 1.01 27.89
N VAL A 48 -9.23 -0.06 27.68
CA VAL A 48 -8.15 -0.43 28.62
C VAL A 48 -6.99 0.56 28.50
N ALA A 49 -6.45 0.72 27.30
CA ALA A 49 -5.45 1.75 27.04
C ALA A 49 -6.12 3.12 26.84
N ARG A 50 -5.47 4.18 27.33
CA ARG A 50 -6.03 5.55 27.29
C ARG A 50 -5.04 6.60 26.80
N THR A 51 -3.84 6.17 26.43
CA THR A 51 -2.75 7.05 25.99
C THR A 51 -2.31 6.70 24.58
N ALA A 52 -1.79 7.68 23.87
CA ALA A 52 -1.20 7.53 22.55
C ALA A 52 -0.12 8.60 22.32
N GLY A 53 0.67 8.42 21.28
CA GLY A 53 1.53 9.47 20.74
C GLY A 53 0.74 10.35 19.77
N GLU A 54 0.24 11.50 20.20
CA GLU A 54 -0.45 12.48 19.37
C GLU A 54 0.49 13.60 18.94
N VAL A 55 0.43 14.01 17.68
CA VAL A 55 1.18 15.15 17.13
C VAL A 55 0.46 16.46 17.45
N ASP A 56 1.19 17.45 17.92
CA ASP A 56 0.69 18.82 18.06
C ASP A 56 0.75 19.53 16.71
N LEU A 57 -0.30 19.35 15.88
CA LEU A 57 -0.39 20.04 14.59
C LEU A 57 -0.69 21.53 14.79
N PRO A 58 0.01 22.42 14.08
CA PRO A 58 -0.28 23.84 14.13
C PRO A 58 -1.67 24.14 13.57
N ASP A 59 -2.37 25.09 14.19
CA ASP A 59 -3.66 25.61 13.71
C ASP A 59 -3.53 26.47 12.46
N GLU A 60 -2.30 26.80 12.07
CA GLU A 60 -2.00 27.64 10.93
C GLU A 60 -2.48 27.02 9.60
N ARG A 61 -2.71 27.91 8.64
CA ARG A 61 -3.07 27.55 7.28
C ARG A 61 -1.91 26.82 6.60
N LEU A 62 -2.00 25.49 6.54
CA LEU A 62 -0.94 24.66 5.98
C LEU A 62 -0.85 24.69 4.45
N PHE A 63 -1.94 24.93 3.74
CA PHE A 63 -1.95 25.02 2.28
C PHE A 63 -1.91 26.48 1.84
N ALA A 64 -0.94 26.82 1.00
CA ALA A 64 -0.76 28.20 0.51
C ALA A 64 -1.57 28.48 -0.75
N LYS A 65 -1.63 27.51 -1.69
CA LYS A 65 -2.27 27.68 -3.00
C LYS A 65 -3.70 27.13 -3.06
N LEU A 66 -4.02 26.09 -2.30
CA LEU A 66 -5.38 25.54 -2.29
C LEU A 66 -6.40 26.52 -1.71
N PRO A 67 -7.58 26.70 -2.34
CA PRO A 67 -8.68 27.48 -1.77
C PRO A 67 -9.09 26.94 -0.39
N LEU A 68 -9.48 27.82 0.54
CA LEU A 68 -9.88 27.46 1.91
C LEU A 68 -10.88 26.30 1.95
N ARG A 69 -11.90 26.32 1.09
CA ARG A 69 -12.91 25.26 0.99
C ARG A 69 -12.31 23.88 0.71
N ARG A 70 -11.13 23.80 0.06
CA ARG A 70 -10.44 22.53 -0.23
C ARG A 70 -9.45 22.12 0.86
N GLN A 71 -8.93 23.07 1.63
CA GLN A 71 -8.00 22.78 2.73
C GLN A 71 -8.66 21.96 3.83
N HIS A 72 -9.96 22.18 4.09
CA HIS A 72 -10.75 21.40 5.06
C HIS A 72 -11.00 19.95 4.64
N LEU A 73 -10.65 19.56 3.41
CA LEU A 73 -10.76 18.19 2.91
C LEU A 73 -9.52 17.35 3.23
N ALA A 74 -8.39 18.01 3.55
CA ALA A 74 -7.19 17.33 4.00
C ALA A 74 -7.41 16.78 5.41
N ASP A 75 -7.26 15.47 5.53
CA ASP A 75 -7.30 14.81 6.82
C ASP A 75 -6.03 15.10 7.63
N ARG A 76 -6.03 14.65 8.89
CA ARG A 76 -4.92 14.85 9.81
C ARG A 76 -3.61 14.26 9.31
N GLY A 77 -3.67 13.04 8.73
CA GLY A 77 -2.50 12.36 8.16
C GLY A 77 -1.90 13.12 6.98
N THR A 78 -2.74 13.61 6.08
CA THR A 78 -2.33 14.43 4.93
C THR A 78 -1.68 15.73 5.36
N ARG A 79 -2.15 16.35 6.45
CA ARG A 79 -1.55 17.57 7.01
C ARG A 79 -0.15 17.31 7.55
N MET A 80 0.07 16.18 8.26
CA MET A 80 1.39 15.74 8.70
C MET A 80 2.31 15.44 7.51
N LEU A 81 1.81 14.74 6.50
CA LEU A 81 2.57 14.43 5.30
C LEU A 81 2.99 15.69 4.53
N LEU A 82 2.13 16.72 4.47
CA LEU A 82 2.47 18.01 3.86
C LEU A 82 3.61 18.72 4.61
N LEU A 83 3.62 18.68 5.94
CA LEU A 83 4.73 19.24 6.74
C LEU A 83 6.03 18.49 6.46
N ALA A 84 6.01 17.15 6.50
CA ALA A 84 7.17 16.33 6.15
C ALA A 84 7.65 16.59 4.72
N LEU A 85 6.75 16.76 3.75
CA LEU A 85 7.08 17.11 2.36
C LEU A 85 7.81 18.44 2.27
N ARG A 86 7.33 19.46 2.96
CA ARG A 86 7.97 20.79 2.97
C ARG A 86 9.38 20.73 3.50
N GLU A 87 9.59 20.02 4.60
CA GLU A 87 10.92 19.83 5.14
C GLU A 87 11.80 19.03 4.18
N THR A 88 11.27 17.95 3.57
CA THR A 88 12.01 17.15 2.57
C THR A 88 12.48 18.01 1.41
N LEU A 89 11.61 18.85 0.85
CA LEU A 89 11.96 19.76 -0.24
C LEU A 89 12.99 20.81 0.21
N ALA A 90 12.79 21.40 1.37
CA ALA A 90 13.72 22.40 1.93
C ALA A 90 15.11 21.82 2.18
N THR A 91 15.18 20.64 2.80
CA THR A 91 16.45 19.94 3.08
C THR A 91 17.14 19.43 1.82
N ALA A 92 16.38 19.17 0.75
CA ALA A 92 16.87 18.85 -0.58
C ALA A 92 17.30 20.08 -1.39
N GLY A 93 17.04 21.30 -0.91
CA GLY A 93 17.29 22.54 -1.68
C GLY A 93 16.35 22.75 -2.86
N LEU A 94 15.12 22.22 -2.79
CA LEU A 94 14.09 22.32 -3.83
C LEU A 94 12.97 23.29 -3.42
N ALA A 95 12.57 24.18 -4.33
CA ALA A 95 11.46 25.12 -4.10
C ALA A 95 10.07 24.47 -4.26
N GLY A 96 9.99 23.28 -4.84
CA GLY A 96 8.74 22.57 -5.09
C GLY A 96 8.97 21.20 -5.71
N MET A 97 7.90 20.57 -6.19
CA MET A 97 7.93 19.20 -6.71
C MET A 97 8.29 19.10 -8.21
N GLN A 98 8.66 20.19 -8.86
CA GLN A 98 9.02 20.16 -10.28
C GLN A 98 10.28 19.31 -10.50
N GLY A 99 10.24 18.43 -11.51
CA GLY A 99 11.33 17.49 -11.81
C GLY A 99 11.38 16.26 -10.90
N ILE A 100 10.41 16.06 -10.04
CA ILE A 100 10.16 14.81 -9.30
C ILE A 100 9.24 13.94 -10.16
N ASP A 101 9.65 12.70 -10.40
CA ASP A 101 8.96 11.77 -11.31
C ASP A 101 7.76 11.10 -10.64
N ALA A 102 7.91 10.71 -9.36
CA ALA A 102 6.88 10.00 -8.62
C ALA A 102 6.85 10.35 -7.13
N LEU A 103 5.67 10.17 -6.53
CA LEU A 103 5.40 10.18 -5.09
C LEU A 103 4.86 8.82 -4.68
N ILE A 104 5.60 8.06 -3.87
CA ILE A 104 5.19 6.73 -3.38
C ILE A 104 5.01 6.80 -1.87
N VAL A 105 3.79 6.55 -1.40
CA VAL A 105 3.43 6.75 0.01
C VAL A 105 2.79 5.51 0.62
N GLY A 106 3.33 5.08 1.75
CA GLY A 106 2.79 4.00 2.56
C GLY A 106 1.76 4.50 3.58
N THR A 107 0.66 3.78 3.74
CA THR A 107 -0.34 4.04 4.78
C THR A 107 -1.09 2.76 5.13
N SER A 108 -1.50 2.60 6.38
CA SER A 108 -2.34 1.48 6.84
C SER A 108 -3.81 1.88 6.96
N ALA A 109 -4.08 3.08 7.43
CA ALA A 109 -5.42 3.56 7.73
C ALA A 109 -5.93 4.60 6.71
N GLY A 110 -5.04 5.19 5.89
CA GLY A 110 -5.41 6.24 4.96
C GLY A 110 -6.11 7.40 5.66
N ALA A 111 -7.20 7.90 5.06
CA ALA A 111 -8.01 8.96 5.64
C ALA A 111 -9.15 8.41 6.54
N MET A 112 -8.89 7.38 7.33
CA MET A 112 -9.87 6.72 8.21
C MET A 112 -10.69 7.68 9.07
N PRO A 113 -10.13 8.77 9.66
CA PRO A 113 -10.93 9.73 10.42
C PRO A 113 -12.10 10.33 9.65
N LEU A 114 -11.98 10.56 8.33
CA LEU A 114 -13.09 11.04 7.48
C LEU A 114 -14.16 9.97 7.29
N GLY A 115 -13.77 8.72 7.08
CA GLY A 115 -14.69 7.57 6.99
C GLY A 115 -15.47 7.37 8.28
N GLN A 116 -14.80 7.46 9.43
CA GLN A 116 -15.42 7.38 10.75
C GLN A 116 -16.41 8.52 10.99
N ALA A 117 -16.07 9.74 10.62
CA ALA A 117 -16.96 10.89 10.71
C ALA A 117 -18.20 10.70 9.82
N TYR A 118 -18.03 10.17 8.59
CA TYR A 118 -19.15 9.81 7.73
C TYR A 118 -20.05 8.76 8.37
N PHE A 119 -19.47 7.66 8.87
CA PHE A 119 -20.22 6.54 9.45
C PHE A 119 -21.03 6.96 10.70
N ARG A 120 -20.43 7.75 11.60
CA ARG A 120 -21.11 8.29 12.78
C ARG A 120 -22.29 9.17 12.41
N GLU A 121 -22.12 10.05 11.43
CA GLU A 121 -23.19 10.94 10.97
C GLU A 121 -24.29 10.15 10.26
N ALA A 122 -23.92 9.19 9.41
CA ALA A 122 -24.84 8.30 8.74
C ALA A 122 -25.72 7.53 9.73
N ARG A 123 -25.16 7.17 10.89
CA ARG A 123 -25.88 6.46 11.97
C ARG A 123 -26.91 7.34 12.70
N ARG A 124 -26.67 8.66 12.79
CA ARG A 124 -27.48 9.58 13.59
C ARG A 124 -28.55 10.31 12.77
N SER A 125 -28.25 10.62 11.53
CA SER A 125 -29.07 11.52 10.73
C SER A 125 -30.21 10.80 10.00
N PRO A 126 -31.47 11.26 10.14
CA PRO A 126 -32.61 10.78 9.36
C PRO A 126 -32.60 11.29 7.91
N HIS A 127 -31.74 12.23 7.57
CA HIS A 127 -31.66 12.86 6.26
C HIS A 127 -30.25 12.81 5.68
N ARG A 128 -30.14 12.86 4.34
CA ARG A 128 -28.85 13.08 3.67
C ARG A 128 -28.38 14.49 3.95
N LEU A 129 -27.17 14.62 4.53
CA LEU A 129 -26.59 15.92 4.82
C LEU A 129 -25.68 16.40 3.71
N PRO A 130 -25.65 17.72 3.42
CA PRO A 130 -24.60 18.32 2.62
C PRO A 130 -23.23 17.98 3.22
N GLY A 131 -22.24 17.71 2.38
CA GLY A 131 -20.88 17.37 2.84
C GLY A 131 -20.63 15.87 3.07
N GLN A 132 -21.65 15.00 3.15
CA GLN A 132 -21.43 13.55 3.21
C GLN A 132 -20.76 13.02 1.95
N VAL A 133 -21.19 13.49 0.78
CA VAL A 133 -20.53 13.17 -0.50
C VAL A 133 -19.05 13.51 -0.48
N THR A 134 -18.70 14.66 0.06
CA THR A 134 -17.33 15.12 0.18
C THR A 134 -16.50 14.21 1.09
N ARG A 135 -17.05 13.81 2.26
CA ARG A 135 -16.37 12.88 3.17
C ARG A 135 -16.09 11.54 2.50
N VAL A 136 -17.08 10.97 1.80
CA VAL A 136 -16.93 9.72 1.05
C VAL A 136 -15.87 9.83 -0.03
N GLN A 137 -15.86 10.93 -0.79
CA GLN A 137 -14.87 11.15 -1.84
C GLN A 137 -13.44 11.30 -1.29
N PHE A 138 -13.28 12.06 -0.20
CA PHE A 138 -11.97 12.35 0.38
C PHE A 138 -11.52 11.35 1.46
N TYR A 139 -12.34 10.37 1.78
CA TYR A 139 -11.93 9.18 2.53
C TYR A 139 -10.88 8.36 1.76
N GLN A 140 -10.93 8.39 0.44
CA GLN A 140 -9.98 7.64 -0.40
C GLN A 140 -8.57 8.26 -0.32
N PRO A 141 -7.52 7.48 0.07
CA PRO A 141 -6.18 8.02 0.30
C PRO A 141 -5.56 8.70 -0.92
N TRP A 142 -5.82 8.20 -2.12
CA TRP A 142 -5.31 8.83 -3.34
C TRP A 142 -5.92 10.23 -3.59
N ARG A 143 -7.15 10.50 -3.14
CA ARG A 143 -7.74 11.85 -3.16
C ARG A 143 -7.00 12.81 -2.24
N GLN A 144 -6.49 12.31 -1.12
CA GLN A 144 -5.65 13.08 -0.21
C GLN A 144 -4.32 13.47 -0.88
N MET A 145 -3.70 12.54 -1.59
CA MET A 145 -2.47 12.82 -2.35
C MET A 145 -2.71 13.83 -3.46
N ARG A 146 -3.92 13.86 -4.04
CA ARG A 146 -4.28 14.88 -5.02
C ARG A 146 -4.30 16.29 -4.44
N LEU A 147 -4.67 16.48 -3.18
CA LEU A 147 -4.58 17.80 -2.52
C LEU A 147 -3.11 18.27 -2.45
N ILE A 148 -2.19 17.35 -2.17
CA ILE A 148 -0.75 17.65 -2.16
C ILE A 148 -0.27 18.02 -3.58
N ALA A 149 -0.62 17.21 -4.58
CA ALA A 149 -0.24 17.46 -5.97
C ALA A 149 -0.77 18.82 -6.48
N ASP A 150 -2.01 19.16 -6.14
CA ASP A 150 -2.63 20.45 -6.51
C ASP A 150 -2.00 21.64 -5.77
N GLU A 151 -1.56 21.46 -4.51
CA GLU A 151 -0.82 22.51 -3.76
C GLU A 151 0.48 22.89 -4.47
N TYR A 152 1.18 21.93 -5.08
CA TYR A 152 2.45 22.15 -5.77
C TYR A 152 2.32 22.30 -7.28
N ASP A 153 1.11 22.28 -7.84
CA ASP A 153 0.89 22.23 -9.30
C ASP A 153 1.71 21.11 -9.98
N TRP A 154 1.79 19.96 -9.34
CA TRP A 154 2.59 18.83 -9.77
C TRP A 154 1.74 17.76 -10.46
N ARG A 155 2.30 17.06 -11.47
CA ARG A 155 1.60 16.09 -12.33
C ARG A 155 2.31 14.74 -12.45
N GLY A 156 3.26 14.44 -11.57
CA GLY A 156 3.93 13.14 -11.57
C GLY A 156 3.04 12.01 -11.07
N SER A 157 3.56 10.81 -11.17
CA SER A 157 2.86 9.60 -10.77
C SER A 157 2.72 9.50 -9.25
N VAL A 158 1.55 9.07 -8.77
CA VAL A 158 1.28 8.78 -7.35
C VAL A 158 0.99 7.32 -7.18
N ARG A 159 1.68 6.67 -6.23
CA ARG A 159 1.41 5.29 -5.83
C ARG A 159 1.21 5.21 -4.33
N LEU A 160 0.18 4.46 -3.92
CA LEU A 160 -0.13 4.22 -2.51
C LEU A 160 0.06 2.74 -2.17
N VAL A 161 0.87 2.48 -1.15
CA VAL A 161 1.21 1.15 -0.66
C VAL A 161 0.54 0.92 0.69
N SER A 162 -0.14 -0.20 0.85
CA SER A 162 -0.79 -0.56 2.11
C SER A 162 -0.47 -1.99 2.54
N ASN A 163 0.69 -2.14 3.15
CA ASN A 163 1.22 -3.39 3.69
C ASN A 163 1.29 -3.33 5.23
N ALA A 164 0.22 -2.83 5.85
CA ALA A 164 0.17 -2.59 7.30
C ALA A 164 1.41 -1.80 7.78
N CYS A 165 2.05 -2.23 8.88
CA CYS A 165 3.17 -1.50 9.48
C CYS A 165 4.43 -1.40 8.60
N ALA A 166 4.54 -2.23 7.55
CA ALA A 166 5.67 -2.19 6.62
C ALA A 166 5.47 -1.20 5.44
N SER A 167 4.30 -0.54 5.34
CA SER A 167 3.91 0.29 4.19
C SER A 167 4.95 1.36 3.82
N GLY A 168 5.42 2.14 4.79
CA GLY A 168 6.39 3.21 4.56
C GLY A 168 7.77 2.70 4.11
N ALA A 169 8.22 1.58 4.67
CA ALA A 169 9.47 0.93 4.25
C ALA A 169 9.35 0.34 2.84
N ASN A 170 8.20 -0.29 2.52
CA ASN A 170 7.92 -0.79 1.17
C ASN A 170 7.85 0.36 0.14
N ALA A 171 7.25 1.50 0.48
CA ALA A 171 7.21 2.66 -0.41
C ALA A 171 8.62 3.16 -0.76
N ILE A 172 9.54 3.21 0.21
CA ILE A 172 10.95 3.55 -0.03
C ILE A 172 11.62 2.48 -0.91
N GLY A 173 11.38 1.20 -0.66
CA GLY A 173 11.92 0.10 -1.45
C GLY A 173 11.41 0.08 -2.90
N GLU A 174 10.13 0.37 -3.13
CA GLU A 174 9.56 0.51 -4.47
C GLU A 174 10.17 1.70 -5.24
N ALA A 175 10.39 2.83 -4.55
CA ALA A 175 11.07 3.98 -5.11
C ALA A 175 12.51 3.63 -5.53
N MET A 176 13.23 2.87 -4.71
CA MET A 176 14.56 2.36 -5.08
C MET A 176 14.50 1.47 -6.34
N ALA A 177 13.46 0.62 -6.47
CA ALA A 177 13.28 -0.23 -7.63
C ALA A 177 13.02 0.58 -8.92
N LEU A 178 12.21 1.65 -8.86
CA LEU A 178 11.96 2.55 -9.98
C LEU A 178 13.23 3.26 -10.44
N ILE A 179 14.03 3.79 -9.52
CA ILE A 179 15.28 4.48 -9.86
C ILE A 179 16.28 3.49 -10.44
N ARG A 180 16.45 2.31 -9.82
CA ARG A 180 17.38 1.27 -10.26
C ARG A 180 17.07 0.75 -11.66
N SER A 181 15.79 0.69 -12.04
CA SER A 181 15.35 0.30 -13.38
C SER A 181 15.46 1.43 -14.43
N GLY A 182 15.87 2.63 -14.02
CA GLY A 182 15.94 3.80 -14.91
C GLY A 182 14.58 4.39 -15.30
N ARG A 183 13.47 3.94 -14.68
CA ARG A 183 12.12 4.45 -14.93
C ARG A 183 11.86 5.80 -14.27
N ALA A 184 12.60 6.11 -13.22
CA ALA A 184 12.59 7.40 -12.55
C ALA A 184 14.00 7.84 -12.20
N ARG A 185 14.20 9.13 -12.08
CA ARG A 185 15.47 9.74 -11.66
C ARG A 185 15.37 10.35 -10.27
N ARG A 186 14.16 10.83 -9.89
CA ARG A 186 13.86 11.47 -8.62
C ARG A 186 12.51 11.00 -8.09
N VAL A 187 12.48 10.41 -6.90
CA VAL A 187 11.25 9.89 -6.29
C VAL A 187 11.14 10.37 -4.84
N LEU A 188 10.02 10.97 -4.49
CA LEU A 188 9.63 11.15 -3.10
C LEU A 188 9.00 9.86 -2.59
N ALA A 189 9.51 9.34 -1.47
CA ALA A 189 9.01 8.11 -0.89
C ALA A 189 8.93 8.18 0.63
N GLY A 190 7.94 7.51 1.21
CA GLY A 190 7.80 7.43 2.66
C GLY A 190 6.43 6.95 3.09
N GLY A 191 5.90 7.48 4.18
CA GLY A 191 4.60 7.03 4.67
C GLY A 191 4.01 7.93 5.75
N TYR A 192 2.74 7.70 6.04
CA TYR A 192 2.00 8.42 7.07
C TYR A 192 0.87 7.57 7.62
N ASP A 193 0.45 7.86 8.84
CA ASP A 193 -0.88 7.52 9.37
C ASP A 193 -1.28 8.51 10.46
N ALA A 194 -2.59 8.77 10.54
CA ALA A 194 -3.19 9.51 11.63
C ALA A 194 -3.77 8.53 12.66
N LEU A 195 -3.80 8.94 13.91
CA LEU A 195 -4.46 8.22 14.97
C LEU A 195 -5.98 8.16 14.69
N ALA A 196 -6.53 6.94 14.60
CA ALA A 196 -7.91 6.68 14.27
C ALA A 196 -8.56 5.76 15.31
N GLU A 197 -9.80 6.08 15.70
CA GLU A 197 -10.51 5.33 16.75
C GLU A 197 -10.71 3.85 16.40
N LEU A 198 -11.06 3.53 15.15
CA LEU A 198 -11.22 2.14 14.70
C LEU A 198 -9.94 1.33 14.92
N VAL A 199 -8.80 1.89 14.54
CA VAL A 199 -7.50 1.22 14.66
C VAL A 199 -7.10 1.08 16.13
N PHE A 200 -7.24 2.15 16.92
CA PHE A 200 -6.98 2.12 18.36
C PHE A 200 -7.84 1.07 19.06
N ALA A 201 -9.15 1.06 18.79
CA ALA A 201 -10.07 0.08 19.31
C ALA A 201 -9.74 -1.36 18.88
N GLY A 202 -9.24 -1.52 17.67
CA GLY A 202 -8.79 -2.82 17.16
C GLY A 202 -7.63 -3.39 17.95
N PHE A 203 -6.58 -2.60 18.15
CA PHE A 203 -5.44 -3.02 18.96
C PHE A 203 -5.80 -3.21 20.45
N ASP A 204 -6.71 -2.39 20.98
CA ASP A 204 -7.24 -2.56 22.33
C ASP A 204 -8.01 -3.88 22.48
N SER A 205 -8.86 -4.23 21.50
CA SER A 205 -9.62 -5.49 21.48
C SER A 205 -8.71 -6.72 21.41
N LEU A 206 -7.58 -6.62 20.68
CA LEU A 206 -6.54 -7.65 20.62
C LEU A 206 -5.72 -7.79 21.90
N ARG A 207 -5.90 -6.89 22.88
CA ARG A 207 -5.03 -6.78 24.05
C ARG A 207 -3.56 -6.60 23.68
N ALA A 208 -3.32 -5.87 22.59
CA ALA A 208 -1.98 -5.58 22.11
C ALA A 208 -1.42 -4.23 22.58
N LEU A 209 -2.28 -3.38 23.18
CA LEU A 209 -1.85 -2.11 23.78
C LEU A 209 -1.36 -2.32 25.20
N ALA A 210 -0.27 -1.65 25.58
CA ALA A 210 0.21 -1.59 26.94
C ALA A 210 -0.86 -0.93 27.84
N PRO A 211 -1.31 -1.59 28.94
CA PRO A 211 -2.39 -1.08 29.76
C PRO A 211 -2.08 0.27 30.43
N ASP A 212 -0.81 0.50 30.79
CA ASP A 212 -0.32 1.77 31.34
C ASP A 212 0.09 2.79 30.24
N GLY A 213 -0.02 2.38 28.97
CA GLY A 213 0.31 3.20 27.82
C GLY A 213 1.80 3.41 27.56
N VAL A 214 2.67 2.63 28.22
CA VAL A 214 4.12 2.76 28.11
C VAL A 214 4.70 1.52 27.41
N PRO A 215 5.10 1.60 26.15
CA PRO A 215 5.73 0.48 25.46
C PRO A 215 7.17 0.24 26.00
N ARG A 216 7.52 -1.05 26.12
CA ARG A 216 8.80 -1.51 26.66
C ARG A 216 9.47 -2.50 25.70
N PRO A 217 9.95 -2.05 24.52
CA PRO A 217 10.55 -2.96 23.55
C PRO A 217 11.73 -3.72 24.14
N PHE A 218 11.70 -5.05 24.00
CA PHE A 218 12.69 -6.00 24.48
C PHE A 218 12.84 -6.09 26.02
N ASP A 219 11.96 -5.48 26.81
CA ASP A 219 11.91 -5.70 28.25
C ASP A 219 11.27 -7.06 28.57
N ALA A 220 11.77 -7.75 29.60
CA ALA A 220 11.22 -9.03 30.05
C ALA A 220 9.75 -8.92 30.51
N ALA A 221 9.36 -7.76 31.07
CA ALA A 221 8.01 -7.46 31.54
C ALA A 221 7.14 -6.67 30.55
N ARG A 222 7.50 -6.66 29.24
CA ARG A 222 6.70 -5.98 28.22
C ARG A 222 5.31 -6.60 28.10
N ASP A 223 4.31 -5.77 27.92
CA ASP A 223 2.89 -6.17 27.92
C ASP A 223 2.06 -5.56 26.79
N GLY A 224 2.69 -4.80 25.88
CA GLY A 224 2.02 -4.22 24.74
C GLY A 224 2.74 -3.03 24.11
N LEU A 225 2.16 -2.56 23.03
CA LEU A 225 2.60 -1.36 22.30
C LEU A 225 1.80 -0.12 22.75
N ALA A 226 2.28 1.05 22.37
CA ALA A 226 1.46 2.26 22.31
C ALA A 226 1.31 2.68 20.84
N ILE A 227 0.12 3.16 20.43
CA ILE A 227 -0.08 3.70 19.09
C ILE A 227 0.36 5.16 19.08
N GLY A 228 0.96 5.57 17.96
CA GLY A 228 1.24 6.96 17.64
C GLY A 228 0.77 7.30 16.23
N GLU A 229 0.96 8.54 15.83
CA GLU A 229 0.71 9.04 14.49
C GLU A 229 1.92 9.81 13.97
N GLY A 230 2.03 9.96 12.66
CA GLY A 230 3.12 10.72 12.07
C GLY A 230 3.26 10.52 10.58
N ALA A 231 4.26 11.19 10.02
CA ALA A 231 4.60 11.11 8.60
C ALA A 231 6.09 11.34 8.40
N ALA A 232 6.68 10.70 7.41
CA ALA A 232 8.01 11.02 6.95
C ALA A 232 8.15 10.76 5.44
N LEU A 233 8.98 11.56 4.80
CA LEU A 233 9.35 11.41 3.40
C LEU A 233 10.87 11.54 3.25
N VAL A 234 11.40 10.84 2.26
CA VAL A 234 12.75 10.97 1.74
C VAL A 234 12.71 11.32 0.26
N LEU A 235 13.64 12.14 -0.21
CA LEU A 235 13.89 12.31 -1.63
C LEU A 235 15.03 11.38 -2.03
N LEU A 236 14.72 10.42 -2.89
CA LEU A 236 15.67 9.50 -3.51
C LEU A 236 16.01 10.00 -4.92
N GLU A 237 17.29 10.02 -5.26
CA GLU A 237 17.77 10.41 -6.58
C GLU A 237 18.81 9.42 -7.10
N SER A 238 18.84 9.19 -8.41
CA SER A 238 20.02 8.56 -9.02
C SER A 238 21.24 9.44 -8.79
N ALA A 239 22.43 8.84 -8.69
CA ALA A 239 23.67 9.60 -8.48
C ALA A 239 23.89 10.67 -9.56
N GLU A 240 23.51 10.37 -10.82
CA GLU A 240 23.58 11.31 -11.93
C GLU A 240 22.63 12.50 -11.71
N ALA A 241 21.36 12.23 -11.34
CA ALA A 241 20.38 13.29 -11.11
C ALA A 241 20.76 14.20 -9.93
N ALA A 242 21.34 13.62 -8.88
CA ALA A 242 21.86 14.37 -7.74
C ALA A 242 23.06 15.24 -8.13
N ALA A 243 24.01 14.69 -8.91
CA ALA A 243 25.20 15.39 -9.39
C ALA A 243 24.86 16.57 -10.33
N GLU A 244 23.88 16.39 -11.24
CA GLU A 244 23.44 17.43 -12.18
C GLU A 244 22.97 18.71 -11.49
N ARG A 245 22.41 18.61 -10.29
CA ARG A 245 21.94 19.78 -9.51
C ARG A 245 22.87 20.14 -8.33
N GLY A 246 24.01 19.45 -8.17
CA GLY A 246 24.93 19.67 -7.07
C GLY A 246 24.32 19.33 -5.69
N ALA A 247 23.47 18.30 -5.62
CA ALA A 247 22.83 17.89 -4.38
C ALA A 247 23.83 17.32 -3.39
N VAL A 248 23.64 17.63 -2.09
CA VAL A 248 24.39 17.01 -1.02
C VAL A 248 23.69 15.74 -0.58
N ALA A 249 24.35 14.60 -0.72
CA ALA A 249 23.80 13.33 -0.28
C ALA A 249 23.81 13.22 1.26
N TRP A 250 22.70 12.79 1.84
CA TRP A 250 22.61 12.42 3.25
C TRP A 250 23.17 11.03 3.50
N ALA A 251 22.84 10.11 2.60
CA ALA A 251 23.22 8.72 2.63
C ALA A 251 23.01 8.08 1.27
N GLU A 252 23.47 6.85 1.10
CA GLU A 252 23.09 5.94 0.02
C GLU A 252 21.94 5.04 0.53
N ALA A 253 20.81 4.99 -0.18
CA ALA A 253 19.79 3.95 0.00
C ALA A 253 20.29 2.69 -0.72
N ALA A 254 20.98 1.83 0.01
CA ALA A 254 21.83 0.78 -0.57
C ALA A 254 21.11 -0.55 -0.75
N GLY A 255 20.21 -0.91 0.17
CA GLY A 255 19.55 -2.20 0.15
C GLY A 255 18.10 -2.17 0.62
N TYR A 256 17.30 -3.05 0.03
CA TYR A 256 15.92 -3.30 0.40
C TYR A 256 15.55 -4.75 0.10
N ALA A 257 14.79 -5.36 0.99
CA ALA A 257 14.14 -6.63 0.71
C ALA A 257 12.79 -6.69 1.43
N THR A 258 11.86 -7.41 0.82
CA THR A 258 10.57 -7.72 1.42
C THR A 258 10.29 -9.21 1.31
N THR A 259 9.66 -9.77 2.35
CA THR A 259 9.30 -11.18 2.45
C THR A 259 7.95 -11.31 3.15
N THR A 260 7.30 -12.44 2.98
CA THR A 260 6.01 -12.71 3.61
C THR A 260 6.12 -13.86 4.63
N ASP A 261 5.62 -13.60 5.82
CA ASP A 261 5.45 -14.58 6.89
C ASP A 261 4.05 -15.22 6.74
N LEU A 262 4.02 -16.52 6.51
CA LEU A 262 2.78 -17.25 6.27
C LEU A 262 2.18 -17.88 7.55
N HIS A 263 2.81 -17.63 8.71
CA HIS A 263 2.47 -18.29 9.96
C HIS A 263 1.06 -17.92 10.44
N HIS A 264 0.80 -16.62 10.64
CA HIS A 264 -0.49 -16.12 11.14
C HIS A 264 -0.75 -14.69 10.64
N LEU A 265 -2.03 -14.26 10.63
CA LEU A 265 -2.40 -12.91 10.16
C LEU A 265 -1.84 -11.78 11.05
N THR A 266 -1.72 -12.02 12.37
CA THR A 266 -1.33 -11.02 13.37
C THR A 266 -0.14 -11.42 14.24
N GLN A 267 0.32 -12.66 14.18
CA GLN A 267 1.44 -13.16 14.99
C GLN A 267 2.59 -13.58 14.09
N PRO A 268 3.82 -13.19 14.41
CA PRO A 268 5.00 -13.60 13.65
C PRO A 268 5.30 -15.10 13.85
N ASP A 269 6.00 -15.68 12.89
CA ASP A 269 6.67 -16.98 13.09
C ASP A 269 7.61 -16.88 14.30
N PRO A 270 7.44 -17.69 15.33
CA PRO A 270 8.27 -17.64 16.55
C PRO A 270 9.78 -17.75 16.28
N GLN A 271 10.17 -18.32 15.16
CA GLN A 271 11.57 -18.44 14.72
C GLN A 271 12.03 -17.29 13.84
N GLY A 272 11.13 -16.35 13.45
CA GLY A 272 11.43 -15.16 12.68
C GLY A 272 12.02 -15.42 11.28
N ARG A 273 11.75 -16.59 10.66
CA ARG A 273 12.40 -17.01 9.40
C ARG A 273 12.20 -16.01 8.26
N ALA A 274 11.04 -15.40 8.14
CA ALA A 274 10.78 -14.38 7.13
C ALA A 274 11.57 -13.09 7.39
N ALA A 275 11.70 -12.67 8.65
CA ALA A 275 12.52 -11.53 9.05
C ALA A 275 14.01 -11.77 8.76
N VAL A 276 14.52 -13.00 9.03
CA VAL A 276 15.90 -13.39 8.66
C VAL A 276 16.13 -13.19 7.16
N ARG A 277 15.20 -13.66 6.31
CA ARG A 277 15.33 -13.52 4.84
C ARG A 277 15.25 -12.07 4.41
N SER A 278 14.42 -11.26 5.03
CA SER A 278 14.30 -9.82 4.74
C SER A 278 15.62 -9.09 5.04
N MET A 279 16.18 -9.25 6.24
CA MET A 279 17.46 -8.66 6.63
C MET A 279 18.60 -9.13 5.73
N ALA A 280 18.69 -10.44 5.48
CA ALA A 280 19.71 -11.02 4.61
C ALA A 280 19.62 -10.49 3.17
N GLY A 281 18.41 -10.41 2.60
CA GLY A 281 18.17 -9.88 1.26
C GLY A 281 18.55 -8.39 1.13
N ALA A 282 18.17 -7.57 2.11
CA ALA A 282 18.53 -6.14 2.13
C ALA A 282 20.05 -5.95 2.22
N CYS A 283 20.73 -6.73 3.05
CA CYS A 283 22.19 -6.71 3.17
C CYS A 283 22.88 -7.20 1.90
N ALA A 284 22.39 -8.27 1.28
CA ALA A 284 22.90 -8.77 0.03
C ALA A 284 22.81 -7.73 -1.10
N MET A 285 21.66 -7.04 -1.20
CA MET A 285 21.46 -5.94 -2.15
C MET A 285 22.41 -4.78 -1.88
N ALA A 286 22.65 -4.45 -0.60
CA ALA A 286 23.58 -3.40 -0.20
C ALA A 286 25.08 -3.80 -0.34
N GLY A 287 25.38 -5.08 -0.56
CA GLY A 287 26.75 -5.58 -0.58
C GLY A 287 27.43 -5.54 0.79
N VAL A 288 26.67 -5.70 1.86
CA VAL A 288 27.19 -5.68 3.25
C VAL A 288 26.88 -6.99 3.97
N THR A 289 27.72 -7.34 4.91
CA THR A 289 27.53 -8.47 5.83
C THR A 289 26.95 -7.97 7.18
N PRO A 290 26.39 -8.84 8.02
CA PRO A 290 25.96 -8.46 9.37
C PRO A 290 27.05 -7.74 10.18
N ALA A 291 28.33 -8.18 10.04
CA ALA A 291 29.48 -7.57 10.69
C ALA A 291 29.72 -6.10 10.32
N GLN A 292 29.14 -5.62 9.22
CA GLN A 292 29.32 -4.25 8.72
C GLN A 292 28.11 -3.35 9.05
N ILE A 293 27.08 -3.90 9.70
CA ILE A 293 25.95 -3.12 10.22
C ILE A 293 26.33 -2.61 11.61
N ASP A 294 26.43 -1.30 11.75
CA ASP A 294 26.78 -0.64 13.00
C ASP A 294 25.54 -0.44 13.90
N TYR A 295 24.38 -0.23 13.31
CA TYR A 295 23.10 0.01 14.01
C TYR A 295 21.92 -0.64 13.30
N LEU A 296 21.01 -1.22 14.09
CA LEU A 296 19.73 -1.75 13.65
C LEU A 296 18.60 -1.07 14.40
N ASN A 297 17.75 -0.32 13.68
CA ASN A 297 16.47 0.14 14.20
C ASN A 297 15.46 -0.99 14.03
N SER A 298 15.06 -1.59 15.14
CA SER A 298 14.19 -2.76 15.15
C SER A 298 12.72 -2.40 14.96
N HIS A 299 11.93 -3.36 14.51
CA HIS A 299 10.48 -3.22 14.58
C HIS A 299 9.99 -3.12 16.02
N GLY A 300 10.55 -3.85 16.97
CA GLY A 300 10.49 -3.71 18.41
C GLY A 300 9.25 -2.99 18.96
N THR A 301 8.11 -3.66 18.97
CA THR A 301 6.81 -3.05 19.32
C THR A 301 6.52 -3.01 20.82
N GLY A 302 7.27 -3.76 21.63
CA GLY A 302 6.97 -3.96 23.05
C GLY A 302 5.89 -5.03 23.28
N THR A 303 5.52 -5.79 22.25
CA THR A 303 4.56 -6.89 22.40
C THR A 303 5.25 -8.21 22.72
N PRO A 304 4.61 -9.11 23.49
CA PRO A 304 5.25 -10.35 23.94
C PRO A 304 5.78 -11.22 22.80
N HIS A 305 5.06 -11.32 21.70
CA HIS A 305 5.42 -12.22 20.59
C HIS A 305 6.40 -11.62 19.59
N ASN A 306 6.20 -10.35 19.20
CA ASN A 306 7.05 -9.72 18.18
C ASN A 306 8.50 -9.62 18.62
N ASP A 307 8.74 -9.13 19.82
CA ASP A 307 10.10 -8.78 20.24
C ASP A 307 10.97 -10.03 20.44
N VAL A 308 10.39 -11.15 20.91
CA VAL A 308 11.09 -12.43 20.96
C VAL A 308 11.40 -12.94 19.55
N ALA A 309 10.41 -12.94 18.66
CA ALA A 309 10.62 -13.42 17.29
C ALA A 309 11.67 -12.59 16.55
N GLU A 310 11.66 -11.25 16.74
CA GLU A 310 12.67 -10.38 16.14
C GLU A 310 14.06 -10.59 16.78
N ALA A 311 14.15 -10.76 18.09
CA ALA A 311 15.43 -11.07 18.75
C ALA A 311 16.02 -12.38 18.25
N MET A 312 15.20 -13.43 18.12
CA MET A 312 15.59 -14.69 17.52
C MET A 312 16.03 -14.54 16.04
N ALA A 313 15.33 -13.72 15.27
CA ALA A 313 15.68 -13.44 13.89
C ALA A 313 17.02 -12.71 13.75
N ILE A 314 17.27 -11.69 14.59
CA ILE A 314 18.55 -10.95 14.61
C ILE A 314 19.70 -11.91 14.96
N GLN A 315 19.52 -12.76 15.96
CA GLN A 315 20.52 -13.76 16.34
C GLN A 315 20.78 -14.76 15.21
N ALA A 316 19.72 -15.26 14.57
CA ALA A 316 19.84 -16.23 13.46
C ALA A 316 20.49 -15.63 12.23
N TRP A 317 20.19 -14.36 11.92
CA TRP A 317 20.75 -13.64 10.77
C TRP A 317 22.22 -13.25 10.99
N ALA A 318 22.55 -12.71 12.17
CA ALA A 318 23.88 -12.15 12.42
C ALA A 318 24.86 -13.17 13.06
N GLY A 319 24.36 -14.27 13.65
CA GLY A 319 25.21 -15.28 14.29
C GLY A 319 26.08 -14.70 15.38
N ALA A 320 27.39 -14.92 15.28
CA ALA A 320 28.36 -14.40 16.26
C ALA A 320 28.49 -12.86 16.25
N ASP A 321 28.13 -12.21 15.15
CA ASP A 321 28.19 -10.76 15.03
C ASP A 321 27.03 -10.05 15.76
N ALA A 322 25.95 -10.76 16.14
CA ALA A 322 24.79 -10.19 16.82
C ALA A 322 25.19 -9.35 18.04
N ALA A 323 26.07 -9.86 18.91
CA ALA A 323 26.53 -9.18 20.12
C ALA A 323 27.20 -7.80 19.89
N ARG A 324 27.59 -7.51 18.62
CA ARG A 324 28.26 -6.24 18.27
C ARG A 324 27.33 -5.24 17.63
N ILE A 325 26.16 -5.67 17.14
CA ILE A 325 25.20 -4.80 16.48
C ILE A 325 24.46 -4.02 17.57
N ALA A 326 24.54 -2.69 17.52
CA ALA A 326 23.72 -1.83 18.35
C ALA A 326 22.27 -1.88 17.87
N VAL A 327 21.34 -2.18 18.75
CA VAL A 327 19.90 -2.31 18.41
C VAL A 327 19.07 -1.43 19.32
N SER A 328 18.12 -0.69 18.75
CA SER A 328 17.08 -0.03 19.55
C SER A 328 15.74 0.01 18.83
N SER A 329 14.67 0.26 19.58
CA SER A 329 13.36 0.60 19.04
C SER A 329 12.94 1.99 19.47
N THR A 330 12.83 2.90 18.53
CA THR A 330 12.35 4.27 18.77
C THR A 330 10.85 4.36 19.03
N LYS A 331 10.09 3.26 18.84
CA LYS A 331 8.69 3.17 19.27
C LYS A 331 8.52 3.36 20.78
N SER A 332 9.55 3.09 21.58
CA SER A 332 9.58 3.37 23.02
C SER A 332 9.41 4.84 23.35
N ALA A 333 9.74 5.75 22.43
CA ALA A 333 9.65 7.21 22.60
C ALA A 333 8.37 7.83 22.04
N MET A 334 7.85 7.33 20.91
CA MET A 334 6.79 7.97 20.14
C MET A 334 5.61 7.06 19.81
N GLY A 335 5.69 5.76 20.14
CA GLY A 335 4.68 4.77 19.79
C GLY A 335 4.85 4.18 18.40
N HIS A 336 3.94 3.30 18.06
CA HIS A 336 3.87 2.67 16.76
C HIS A 336 3.03 3.51 15.79
N LEU A 337 3.65 4.10 14.78
CA LEU A 337 3.03 5.03 13.83
C LEU A 337 2.37 4.31 12.63
N LEU A 338 1.99 3.06 12.80
CA LEU A 338 1.29 2.24 11.81
C LEU A 338 2.04 2.21 10.45
N GLY A 339 1.37 2.54 9.34
CA GLY A 339 1.98 2.56 8.00
C GLY A 339 3.05 3.65 7.82
N GLY A 340 3.02 4.70 8.63
CA GLY A 340 4.08 5.72 8.67
C GLY A 340 5.35 5.29 9.41
N ALA A 341 5.28 4.24 10.24
CA ALA A 341 6.38 3.84 11.14
C ALA A 341 7.70 3.59 10.39
N GLY A 342 7.68 2.76 9.35
CA GLY A 342 8.91 2.42 8.63
C GLY A 342 9.58 3.60 7.93
N ALA A 343 8.81 4.61 7.51
CA ALA A 343 9.35 5.84 6.92
C ALA A 343 9.96 6.76 8.00
N VAL A 344 9.28 6.91 9.14
CA VAL A 344 9.79 7.71 10.27
C VAL A 344 11.07 7.09 10.81
N GLU A 345 11.10 5.77 10.99
CA GLU A 345 12.27 5.02 11.46
C GLU A 345 13.43 5.08 10.45
N ALA A 346 13.15 5.06 9.14
CA ALA A 346 14.14 5.29 8.10
C ALA A 346 14.78 6.68 8.22
N VAL A 347 13.97 7.73 8.43
CA VAL A 347 14.51 9.10 8.62
C VAL A 347 15.30 9.19 9.93
N ILE A 348 14.88 8.55 11.01
CA ILE A 348 15.65 8.49 12.26
C ILE A 348 17.01 7.79 12.03
N CYS A 349 17.03 6.68 11.27
CA CYS A 349 18.29 6.03 10.86
C CYS A 349 19.21 6.96 10.08
N LEU A 350 18.66 7.77 9.15
CA LEU A 350 19.42 8.78 8.40
C LEU A 350 19.99 9.88 9.32
N LEU A 351 19.20 10.34 10.28
CA LEU A 351 19.64 11.33 11.26
C LEU A 351 20.75 10.75 12.17
N ALA A 352 20.58 9.51 12.62
CA ALA A 352 21.58 8.78 13.41
C ALA A 352 22.90 8.62 12.63
N LEU A 353 22.81 8.18 11.38
CA LEU A 353 23.96 7.98 10.48
C LEU A 353 24.73 9.29 10.23
N ARG A 354 24.02 10.38 9.99
CA ARG A 354 24.63 11.71 9.78
C ARG A 354 25.19 12.32 11.05
N GLY A 355 24.50 12.11 12.17
CA GLY A 355 24.84 12.70 13.45
C GLY A 355 25.88 11.92 14.25
N GLY A 356 26.17 10.66 13.87
CA GLY A 356 27.08 9.80 14.61
C GLY A 356 26.55 9.47 15.99
N TRP A 357 25.30 9.01 16.12
CA TRP A 357 24.68 8.68 17.41
C TRP A 357 23.68 7.51 17.30
N LEU A 358 23.38 6.93 18.45
CA LEU A 358 22.44 5.81 18.62
C LEU A 358 21.28 6.25 19.52
N PRO A 359 20.01 6.18 19.04
CA PRO A 359 18.86 6.49 19.88
C PRO A 359 18.59 5.34 20.86
N ALA A 360 18.06 5.66 22.02
CA ALA A 360 17.74 4.69 23.06
C ALA A 360 16.45 3.91 22.78
N SER A 361 16.41 2.66 23.20
CA SER A 361 15.20 1.88 23.48
C SER A 361 14.79 2.18 24.92
N LEU A 362 13.84 3.09 25.09
CA LEU A 362 13.43 3.56 26.42
C LEU A 362 12.59 2.51 27.16
N ASN A 363 12.48 2.69 28.48
CA ASN A 363 11.63 1.89 29.39
C ASN A 363 12.09 0.44 29.62
N VAL A 364 13.28 0.05 29.16
CA VAL A 364 13.85 -1.27 29.39
C VAL A 364 14.50 -1.31 30.78
N ARG A 365 13.90 -2.07 31.68
CA ARG A 365 14.46 -2.33 33.04
C ARG A 365 15.34 -3.55 33.03
N GLU A 366 14.78 -4.66 32.54
CA GLU A 366 15.47 -5.95 32.45
C GLU A 366 15.28 -6.49 31.02
N PRO A 367 16.36 -6.60 30.22
CA PRO A 367 16.26 -7.16 28.89
C PRO A 367 15.72 -8.59 28.88
N ASP A 368 14.88 -8.92 27.91
CA ASP A 368 14.40 -10.29 27.68
C ASP A 368 15.61 -11.23 27.47
N PRO A 369 15.59 -12.46 28.00
CA PRO A 369 16.67 -13.45 27.82
C PRO A 369 16.98 -13.78 26.35
N ALA A 370 16.05 -13.55 25.41
CA ALA A 370 16.28 -13.72 23.96
C ALA A 370 17.18 -12.63 23.36
N VAL A 371 17.42 -11.53 24.06
CA VAL A 371 18.27 -10.43 23.60
C VAL A 371 19.74 -10.81 23.72
N THR A 372 20.40 -11.03 22.58
CA THR A 372 21.81 -11.40 22.47
C THR A 372 22.67 -10.32 21.82
N PHE A 373 22.07 -9.20 21.44
CA PHE A 373 22.69 -8.03 20.81
C PHE A 373 22.93 -6.90 21.80
N ASP A 374 23.66 -5.87 21.37
CA ASP A 374 23.89 -4.65 22.16
C ASP A 374 22.61 -3.79 22.18
N LEU A 375 21.72 -4.02 23.13
CA LEU A 375 20.50 -3.23 23.29
C LEU A 375 20.84 -1.82 23.83
N VAL A 376 20.64 -0.81 23.00
CA VAL A 376 20.92 0.59 23.33
C VAL A 376 19.83 1.12 24.27
N ARG A 377 20.09 1.17 25.57
CA ARG A 377 19.14 1.64 26.60
C ARG A 377 19.27 3.12 26.95
N HIS A 378 20.37 3.74 26.55
CA HIS A 378 20.65 5.15 26.73
C HIS A 378 21.24 5.72 25.45
N PHE A 379 20.93 6.98 25.17
CA PHE A 379 21.54 7.70 24.05
C PHE A 379 23.08 7.66 24.18
N ARG A 380 23.75 7.41 23.07
CA ARG A 380 25.21 7.47 23.00
C ARG A 380 25.72 7.89 21.64
N GLU A 381 26.84 8.56 21.60
CA GLU A 381 27.54 8.86 20.36
C GLU A 381 28.28 7.61 19.85
N ALA A 382 28.23 7.37 18.56
CA ALA A 382 28.94 6.28 17.88
C ALA A 382 29.10 6.61 16.39
N PRO A 383 30.28 6.37 15.79
CA PRO A 383 30.45 6.51 14.36
C PRO A 383 29.70 5.41 13.64
N LEU A 384 28.85 5.78 12.66
CA LEU A 384 28.04 4.86 11.90
C LEU A 384 28.42 4.92 10.42
N ARG A 385 28.52 3.75 9.76
CA ARG A 385 28.82 3.61 8.34
C ARG A 385 27.68 2.96 7.57
N ALA A 386 26.99 1.99 8.22
CA ALA A 386 25.84 1.32 7.67
C ALA A 386 24.82 1.05 8.77
N VAL A 387 23.56 1.31 8.46
CA VAL A 387 22.43 1.11 9.36
C VAL A 387 21.34 0.31 8.65
N LEU A 388 20.63 -0.53 9.43
CA LEU A 388 19.49 -1.31 8.97
C LEU A 388 18.25 -0.91 9.74
N THR A 389 17.09 -0.86 9.09
CA THR A 389 15.80 -0.69 9.77
C THR A 389 14.81 -1.77 9.33
N ASN A 390 14.08 -2.33 10.29
CA ASN A 390 13.09 -3.38 10.11
C ASN A 390 11.67 -2.84 10.30
N SER A 391 10.78 -3.29 9.45
CA SER A 391 9.34 -3.04 9.58
C SER A 391 8.57 -4.33 9.30
N PHE A 392 7.84 -4.83 10.30
CA PHE A 392 7.07 -6.06 10.23
C PHE A 392 5.58 -5.75 10.39
N GLY A 393 4.75 -6.17 9.42
CA GLY A 393 3.35 -5.81 9.33
C GLY A 393 2.41 -6.98 9.59
N PHE A 394 1.21 -6.67 10.10
CA PHE A 394 0.11 -7.61 10.06
C PHE A 394 -0.10 -8.09 8.62
N GLY A 395 -0.56 -9.34 8.46
CA GLY A 395 -0.60 -9.99 7.16
C GLY A 395 0.71 -10.67 6.78
N GLY A 396 1.75 -10.52 7.61
CA GLY A 396 3.05 -11.19 7.45
C GLY A 396 4.05 -10.46 6.57
N THR A 397 3.77 -9.27 6.08
CA THR A 397 4.73 -8.51 5.26
C THR A 397 5.87 -7.99 6.13
N ASN A 398 7.10 -8.37 5.80
CA ASN A 398 8.34 -7.90 6.42
C ASN A 398 9.13 -7.09 5.40
N ALA A 399 9.69 -5.98 5.83
CA ALA A 399 10.57 -5.12 5.02
C ALA A 399 11.81 -4.73 5.82
N SER A 400 12.97 -4.79 5.18
CA SER A 400 14.24 -4.30 5.73
C SER A 400 14.88 -3.34 4.75
N LEU A 401 15.39 -2.20 5.25
CA LEU A 401 16.11 -1.19 4.48
C LEU A 401 17.54 -1.06 5.02
N VAL A 402 18.52 -0.88 4.14
CA VAL A 402 19.91 -0.59 4.49
C VAL A 402 20.29 0.77 3.93
N PHE A 403 20.74 1.66 4.81
CA PHE A 403 21.37 2.93 4.44
C PHE A 403 22.86 2.90 4.78
N ARG A 404 23.67 3.53 3.90
CA ARG A 404 25.13 3.64 4.06
C ARG A 404 25.52 5.10 4.04
N SER A 405 26.56 5.46 4.78
CA SER A 405 27.21 6.76 4.61
C SER A 405 27.60 6.94 3.14
N ALA A 406 27.32 8.11 2.58
CA ALA A 406 27.64 8.41 1.18
C ALA A 406 29.14 8.27 0.88
N ASP A 407 29.98 8.49 1.88
CA ASP A 407 31.45 8.43 1.79
C ASP A 407 32.04 7.07 2.25
N ALA A 408 31.21 6.12 2.67
CA ALA A 408 31.69 4.83 3.15
C ALA A 408 32.35 4.02 2.03
N ALA A 409 33.60 3.62 2.24
CA ALA A 409 34.36 2.72 1.35
C ALA A 409 33.93 1.25 1.58
N LEU A 410 32.67 0.93 1.38
CA LEU A 410 32.14 -0.43 1.51
C LEU A 410 32.01 -1.07 0.11
N PRO A 411 32.13 -2.40 -0.01
CA PRO A 411 31.93 -3.10 -1.27
C PRO A 411 30.56 -2.78 -1.89
N ARG A 412 30.48 -2.78 -3.21
CA ARG A 412 29.22 -2.63 -3.96
C ARG A 412 29.03 -3.83 -4.87
N PRO A 413 27.87 -4.48 -4.86
CA PRO A 413 27.60 -5.54 -5.81
C PRO A 413 27.58 -4.97 -7.24
N LEU A 414 28.13 -5.71 -8.19
CA LEU A 414 27.97 -5.42 -9.60
C LEU A 414 26.49 -5.60 -9.94
N GLN A 415 25.83 -4.52 -10.31
CA GLN A 415 24.44 -4.58 -10.77
C GLN A 415 24.42 -4.83 -12.27
N SER A 416 23.76 -5.91 -12.67
CA SER A 416 23.49 -6.18 -14.08
C SER A 416 22.31 -5.31 -14.53
N THR A 417 22.54 -4.42 -15.49
CA THR A 417 21.48 -3.73 -16.23
C THR A 417 20.96 -4.66 -17.32
N LEU A 418 20.12 -5.61 -16.95
CA LEU A 418 19.41 -6.39 -17.96
C LEU A 418 18.31 -5.51 -18.58
N PRO A 419 18.10 -5.61 -19.91
CA PRO A 419 16.97 -4.95 -20.53
C PRO A 419 15.67 -5.45 -19.85
N PRO A 420 14.64 -4.60 -19.72
CA PRO A 420 13.37 -5.04 -19.13
C PRO A 420 12.83 -6.23 -19.92
N PRO A 421 12.37 -7.29 -19.24
CA PRO A 421 11.84 -8.46 -19.90
C PRO A 421 10.55 -8.11 -20.64
N ILE A 422 10.29 -8.82 -21.74
CA ILE A 422 8.97 -8.80 -22.37
C ILE A 422 8.01 -9.53 -21.44
N LEU A 423 7.04 -8.81 -20.91
CA LEU A 423 6.04 -9.39 -20.01
C LEU A 423 4.97 -10.13 -20.81
N ARG A 424 4.62 -11.33 -20.36
CA ARG A 424 3.60 -12.19 -20.95
C ARG A 424 2.57 -12.59 -19.90
N VAL A 425 1.34 -12.82 -20.36
CA VAL A 425 0.27 -13.35 -19.52
C VAL A 425 0.28 -14.87 -19.64
N ALA A 426 0.68 -15.54 -18.58
CA ALA A 426 0.72 -16.99 -18.52
C ALA A 426 -0.64 -17.61 -18.14
N GLY A 427 -1.49 -16.90 -17.42
CA GLY A 427 -2.79 -17.36 -17.02
C GLY A 427 -3.71 -16.23 -16.56
N LEU A 428 -5.00 -16.48 -16.62
CA LEU A 428 -6.09 -15.53 -16.34
C LEU A 428 -7.13 -16.17 -15.41
N GLY A 429 -7.76 -15.35 -14.55
CA GLY A 429 -8.87 -15.80 -13.75
C GLY A 429 -9.78 -14.66 -13.36
N ALA A 430 -11.07 -14.94 -13.13
CA ALA A 430 -12.05 -13.95 -12.79
C ALA A 430 -13.16 -14.47 -11.88
N VAL A 431 -13.67 -13.57 -11.05
CA VAL A 431 -14.92 -13.73 -10.28
C VAL A 431 -15.71 -12.45 -10.45
N SER A 432 -16.99 -12.56 -10.80
CA SER A 432 -17.83 -11.40 -11.08
C SER A 432 -19.29 -11.70 -10.77
N PRO A 433 -20.21 -10.74 -10.86
CA PRO A 433 -21.65 -11.00 -10.78
C PRO A 433 -22.17 -12.01 -11.80
N ALA A 434 -21.41 -12.29 -12.86
CA ALA A 434 -21.74 -13.32 -13.84
C ALA A 434 -21.44 -14.75 -13.36
N GLY A 435 -20.48 -14.92 -12.44
CA GLY A 435 -20.06 -16.22 -11.94
C GLY A 435 -18.65 -16.24 -11.38
N TRP A 436 -18.12 -17.46 -11.21
CA TRP A 436 -16.85 -17.75 -10.55
C TRP A 436 -15.75 -18.19 -11.53
N SER A 437 -15.85 -17.82 -12.79
CA SER A 437 -14.84 -18.11 -13.80
C SER A 437 -14.70 -17.03 -14.85
N LEU A 438 -13.55 -17.02 -15.53
CA LEU A 438 -13.32 -16.15 -16.69
C LEU A 438 -14.35 -16.43 -17.81
N ALA A 439 -14.71 -17.70 -18.01
CA ALA A 439 -15.70 -18.08 -19.00
C ALA A 439 -17.09 -17.51 -18.72
N ASP A 440 -17.53 -17.48 -17.46
CA ASP A 440 -18.78 -16.84 -17.05
C ASP A 440 -18.76 -15.34 -17.37
N LEU A 441 -17.63 -14.68 -17.03
CA LEU A 441 -17.42 -13.26 -17.31
C LEU A 441 -17.49 -12.96 -18.81
N GLU A 442 -16.75 -13.69 -19.63
CA GLU A 442 -16.72 -13.53 -21.08
C GLU A 442 -18.09 -13.72 -21.73
N SER A 443 -18.79 -14.80 -21.34
CA SER A 443 -20.13 -15.10 -21.84
C SER A 443 -21.10 -13.95 -21.55
N ALA A 444 -21.12 -13.46 -20.31
CA ALA A 444 -22.02 -12.38 -19.90
C ALA A 444 -21.70 -11.06 -20.61
N VAL A 445 -20.41 -10.69 -20.72
CA VAL A 445 -20.00 -9.44 -21.36
C VAL A 445 -20.23 -9.48 -22.86
N ARG A 446 -20.03 -10.62 -23.53
CA ARG A 446 -20.36 -10.79 -24.96
C ARG A 446 -21.86 -10.72 -25.22
N ALA A 447 -22.69 -11.20 -24.30
CA ALA A 447 -24.14 -11.07 -24.39
C ALA A 447 -24.61 -9.61 -24.28
N GLY A 448 -23.82 -8.74 -23.63
CA GLY A 448 -24.05 -7.30 -23.55
C GLY A 448 -25.27 -6.89 -22.72
N GLN A 449 -25.91 -7.82 -22.01
CA GLN A 449 -27.10 -7.55 -21.21
C GLN A 449 -26.72 -7.28 -19.76
N SER A 450 -27.26 -6.21 -19.19
CA SER A 450 -27.09 -5.91 -17.77
C SER A 450 -27.60 -7.05 -16.89
N LEU A 451 -26.76 -7.50 -15.94
CA LEU A 451 -27.14 -8.53 -14.98
C LEU A 451 -28.20 -8.00 -13.98
N PRO A 452 -29.02 -8.87 -13.41
CA PRO A 452 -30.04 -8.48 -12.45
C PRO A 452 -29.41 -7.89 -11.19
N THR A 453 -30.09 -6.95 -10.57
CA THR A 453 -29.69 -6.34 -9.30
C THR A 453 -30.33 -7.04 -8.12
N GLN A 454 -29.67 -6.97 -6.98
CA GLN A 454 -30.17 -7.36 -5.68
C GLN A 454 -30.27 -6.12 -4.77
N ASP A 455 -31.19 -6.15 -3.85
CA ASP A 455 -31.36 -5.10 -2.86
C ASP A 455 -30.25 -5.17 -1.80
N CYS A 456 -29.58 -4.05 -1.58
CA CYS A 456 -28.63 -3.86 -0.49
C CYS A 456 -29.20 -2.85 0.50
N PRO A 457 -29.85 -3.31 1.57
CA PRO A 457 -30.43 -2.43 2.58
C PRO A 457 -29.33 -1.77 3.40
N ARG A 458 -29.56 -0.53 3.78
CA ARG A 458 -28.72 0.17 4.74
C ARG A 458 -28.88 -0.48 6.12
N THR A 459 -27.78 -0.87 6.73
CA THR A 459 -27.79 -1.62 8.01
C THR A 459 -27.67 -0.74 9.24
N ILE A 460 -27.49 0.59 9.07
CA ILE A 460 -27.31 1.52 10.18
C ILE A 460 -28.16 2.80 10.02
N GLY A 461 -28.48 3.40 11.18
CA GLY A 461 -29.15 4.69 11.26
C GLY A 461 -30.65 4.61 10.97
N PRO A 462 -31.34 5.76 11.08
CA PRO A 462 -32.80 5.82 11.00
C PRO A 462 -33.35 5.84 9.56
N ARG A 463 -32.48 5.85 8.53
CA ARG A 463 -32.93 5.85 7.12
C ARG A 463 -33.11 4.44 6.62
N ASP A 464 -34.31 4.15 6.14
CA ASP A 464 -34.63 2.90 5.47
C ASP A 464 -34.38 3.08 3.96
N GLU A 465 -33.09 3.05 3.57
CA GLU A 465 -32.66 3.17 2.18
C GLU A 465 -32.15 1.84 1.65
N VAL A 466 -32.51 1.55 0.41
CA VAL A 466 -32.06 0.38 -0.31
C VAL A 466 -31.33 0.83 -1.58
N CYS A 467 -30.13 0.30 -1.80
CA CYS A 467 -29.37 0.52 -3.01
C CYS A 467 -29.36 -0.75 -3.87
N PRO A 468 -29.62 -0.66 -5.18
CA PRO A 468 -29.42 -1.80 -6.06
C PRO A 468 -27.92 -2.08 -6.23
N VAL A 469 -27.54 -3.35 -6.14
CA VAL A 469 -26.16 -3.83 -6.34
C VAL A 469 -26.15 -5.09 -7.21
N ARG A 470 -25.04 -5.36 -7.90
CA ARG A 470 -24.80 -6.62 -8.60
C ARG A 470 -23.78 -7.42 -7.81
N ARG A 471 -24.24 -8.51 -7.19
CA ARG A 471 -23.40 -9.35 -6.33
C ARG A 471 -22.88 -10.58 -7.04
N VAL A 472 -21.69 -11.00 -6.65
CA VAL A 472 -21.17 -12.32 -6.99
C VAL A 472 -22.10 -13.39 -6.40
N PRO A 473 -22.52 -14.40 -7.20
CA PRO A 473 -23.35 -15.49 -6.68
C PRO A 473 -22.61 -16.34 -5.63
N LEU A 474 -23.31 -17.20 -4.91
CA LEU A 474 -22.66 -18.13 -3.98
C LEU A 474 -21.65 -19.01 -4.70
N PRO A 475 -20.48 -19.30 -4.08
CA PRO A 475 -19.43 -20.07 -4.72
C PRO A 475 -19.88 -21.54 -4.92
N PRO A 476 -19.58 -22.14 -6.08
CA PRO A 476 -19.62 -23.59 -6.23
C PRO A 476 -18.68 -24.25 -5.22
N PRO A 477 -19.03 -25.43 -4.69
CA PRO A 477 -18.30 -26.08 -3.59
C PRO A 477 -16.81 -26.36 -3.90
N GLU A 478 -16.47 -26.52 -5.16
CA GLU A 478 -15.12 -26.84 -5.66
C GLU A 478 -14.23 -25.62 -5.88
N ARG A 479 -14.81 -24.40 -5.92
CA ARG A 479 -14.06 -23.18 -6.30
C ARG A 479 -13.14 -22.65 -5.21
N LEU A 480 -13.40 -23.01 -3.96
CA LEU A 480 -12.60 -22.56 -2.82
C LEU A 480 -12.11 -23.75 -2.00
N PRO A 481 -10.83 -23.76 -1.58
CA PRO A 481 -10.31 -24.80 -0.72
C PRO A 481 -11.01 -24.81 0.65
N LYS A 482 -11.20 -25.98 1.25
CA LYS A 482 -11.78 -26.15 2.59
C LYS A 482 -10.75 -25.85 3.67
N ALA A 483 -10.28 -24.59 3.74
CA ALA A 483 -9.29 -24.16 4.72
C ALA A 483 -9.98 -23.45 5.91
N PRO A 484 -9.61 -23.76 7.17
CA PRO A 484 -10.19 -23.11 8.35
C PRO A 484 -10.04 -21.57 8.34
N ARG A 485 -8.93 -21.06 7.83
CA ARG A 485 -8.64 -19.65 7.69
C ARG A 485 -9.68 -18.92 6.82
N LEU A 486 -10.15 -19.54 5.74
CA LEU A 486 -11.11 -18.95 4.81
C LEU A 486 -12.55 -18.86 5.35
N ARG A 487 -12.88 -19.60 6.41
CA ARG A 487 -14.23 -19.51 7.01
C ARG A 487 -14.56 -18.10 7.54
N ARG A 488 -13.51 -17.38 7.98
CA ARG A 488 -13.64 -16.03 8.56
C ARG A 488 -13.17 -14.93 7.62
N ALA A 489 -12.56 -15.28 6.49
CA ALA A 489 -12.08 -14.31 5.52
C ALA A 489 -13.25 -13.55 4.89
N SER A 490 -13.01 -12.27 4.59
CA SER A 490 -13.97 -11.39 3.91
C SER A 490 -14.35 -11.93 2.52
N PRO A 491 -15.48 -11.53 1.96
CA PRO A 491 -15.85 -11.90 0.59
C PRO A 491 -14.78 -11.53 -0.42
N VAL A 492 -14.19 -10.33 -0.33
CA VAL A 492 -13.13 -9.88 -1.25
C VAL A 492 -11.91 -10.82 -1.23
N SER A 493 -11.54 -11.36 -0.07
CA SER A 493 -10.44 -12.34 0.06
C SER A 493 -10.76 -13.65 -0.69
N LYS A 494 -12.02 -14.09 -0.64
CA LYS A 494 -12.48 -15.29 -1.34
C LYS A 494 -12.54 -15.11 -2.85
N PHE A 495 -13.01 -13.94 -3.31
CA PHE A 495 -13.03 -13.59 -4.74
C PHE A 495 -11.60 -13.58 -5.30
N ALA A 496 -10.69 -12.89 -4.61
CA ALA A 496 -9.30 -12.79 -4.99
C ALA A 496 -8.60 -14.16 -5.08
N LEU A 497 -8.83 -15.02 -4.07
CA LEU A 497 -8.25 -16.37 -4.05
C LEU A 497 -8.77 -17.23 -5.21
N ALA A 498 -10.08 -17.19 -5.48
CA ALA A 498 -10.66 -17.98 -6.56
C ALA A 498 -10.13 -17.54 -7.95
N ALA A 499 -10.02 -16.24 -8.18
CA ALA A 499 -9.43 -15.69 -9.40
C ALA A 499 -7.94 -16.07 -9.54
N ALA A 500 -7.17 -16.03 -8.43
CA ALA A 500 -5.77 -16.44 -8.41
C ALA A 500 -5.59 -17.94 -8.72
N LEU A 501 -6.43 -18.79 -8.12
CA LEU A 501 -6.40 -20.23 -8.36
C LEU A 501 -6.70 -20.57 -9.83
N GLU A 502 -7.70 -19.91 -10.44
CA GLU A 502 -8.03 -20.11 -11.86
C GLU A 502 -6.87 -19.68 -12.77
N ALA A 503 -6.24 -18.51 -12.51
CA ALA A 503 -5.10 -18.05 -13.28
C ALA A 503 -3.90 -19.01 -13.21
N LEU A 504 -3.62 -19.56 -12.03
CA LEU A 504 -2.57 -20.55 -11.83
C LEU A 504 -2.90 -21.90 -12.50
N GLU A 505 -4.15 -22.35 -12.42
CA GLU A 505 -4.60 -23.58 -13.06
C GLU A 505 -4.50 -23.49 -14.58
N GLN A 506 -4.95 -22.37 -15.18
CA GLN A 506 -4.84 -22.11 -16.60
C GLN A 506 -3.38 -22.11 -17.08
N ALA A 507 -2.47 -21.62 -16.25
CA ALA A 507 -1.03 -21.62 -16.54
C ALA A 507 -0.33 -22.97 -16.30
N GLY A 508 -1.04 -24.00 -15.81
CA GLY A 508 -0.48 -25.30 -15.51
C GLY A 508 0.20 -25.42 -14.14
N PHE A 509 -0.08 -24.49 -13.21
CA PHE A 509 0.48 -24.46 -11.84
C PHE A 509 -0.62 -24.59 -10.77
N PRO A 510 -1.39 -25.69 -10.71
CA PRO A 510 -2.51 -25.81 -9.80
C PRO A 510 -2.10 -25.58 -8.36
N GLY A 511 -2.78 -24.65 -7.68
CA GLY A 511 -2.47 -24.25 -6.31
C GLY A 511 -1.10 -23.58 -6.12
N GLY A 512 -0.42 -23.17 -7.19
CA GLY A 512 0.90 -22.57 -7.17
C GLY A 512 2.07 -23.55 -7.24
N ALA A 513 1.79 -24.87 -7.25
CA ALA A 513 2.84 -25.88 -7.30
C ALA A 513 3.67 -25.79 -8.60
N GLY A 514 4.99 -25.71 -8.47
CA GLY A 514 5.91 -25.60 -9.59
C GLY A 514 6.01 -24.22 -10.24
N ALA A 515 5.32 -23.20 -9.71
CA ALA A 515 5.37 -21.84 -10.24
C ALA A 515 6.72 -21.12 -10.03
N GLY A 516 7.68 -21.73 -9.33
CA GLY A 516 8.94 -21.10 -8.94
C GLY A 516 8.76 -20.06 -7.82
N ARG A 517 9.62 -19.04 -7.81
CA ARG A 517 9.48 -17.91 -6.87
C ARG A 517 8.30 -17.04 -7.31
N LEU A 518 7.20 -17.16 -6.59
CA LEU A 518 5.97 -16.45 -6.89
C LEU A 518 5.89 -15.14 -6.10
N GLY A 519 5.57 -14.03 -6.77
CA GLY A 519 5.21 -12.74 -6.16
C GLY A 519 3.72 -12.49 -6.26
N LEU A 520 3.22 -11.56 -5.47
CA LEU A 520 1.81 -11.15 -5.47
C LEU A 520 1.69 -9.63 -5.34
N VAL A 521 1.06 -8.98 -6.33
CA VAL A 521 0.66 -7.57 -6.24
C VAL A 521 -0.86 -7.49 -6.28
N PHE A 522 -1.43 -6.84 -5.28
CA PHE A 522 -2.86 -6.75 -5.06
C PHE A 522 -3.34 -5.30 -5.13
N GLY A 523 -4.28 -5.00 -6.02
CA GLY A 523 -4.92 -3.70 -6.14
C GLY A 523 -6.29 -3.68 -5.49
N MET A 524 -6.63 -2.57 -4.78
CA MET A 524 -7.98 -2.38 -4.25
C MET A 524 -8.29 -0.90 -4.02
N PHE A 525 -9.58 -0.61 -3.86
CA PHE A 525 -10.10 0.74 -3.67
C PHE A 525 -10.64 0.94 -2.24
N ASN A 526 -11.63 0.16 -1.81
CA ASN A 526 -12.33 0.35 -0.54
C ASN A 526 -11.81 -0.51 0.62
N GLY A 527 -11.08 -1.57 0.34
CA GLY A 527 -10.68 -2.53 1.35
C GLY A 527 -11.82 -3.48 1.76
N CYS A 528 -11.67 -4.09 2.92
CA CYS A 528 -12.64 -5.03 3.50
C CYS A 528 -13.80 -4.28 4.16
N VAL A 529 -14.64 -3.59 3.35
CA VAL A 529 -15.65 -2.65 3.86
C VAL A 529 -16.73 -3.31 4.73
N GLN A 530 -17.10 -4.56 4.43
CA GLN A 530 -18.09 -5.29 5.21
C GLN A 530 -17.59 -5.53 6.65
N PHE A 531 -16.34 -5.94 6.79
CA PHE A 531 -15.73 -6.17 8.10
C PHE A 531 -15.39 -4.87 8.82
N SER A 532 -14.91 -3.86 8.12
CA SER A 532 -14.62 -2.54 8.68
C SER A 532 -15.89 -1.86 9.21
N GLY A 533 -16.97 -1.89 8.43
CA GLY A 533 -18.27 -1.34 8.84
C GLY A 533 -18.85 -2.06 10.06
N ARG A 534 -18.81 -3.40 10.04
CA ARG A 534 -19.27 -4.23 11.16
C ARG A 534 -18.44 -3.98 12.43
N PHE A 535 -17.11 -4.01 12.32
CA PHE A 535 -16.23 -3.80 13.46
C PHE A 535 -16.43 -2.41 14.07
N TYR A 536 -16.53 -1.37 13.22
CA TYR A 536 -16.73 -0.02 13.73
C TYR A 536 -18.11 0.17 14.37
N GLN A 537 -19.13 -0.53 13.89
CA GLN A 537 -20.43 -0.56 14.58
C GLN A 537 -20.31 -1.17 15.97
N GLU A 538 -19.60 -2.31 16.13
CA GLU A 538 -19.32 -2.91 17.44
C GLU A 538 -18.56 -1.94 18.35
N VAL A 539 -17.56 -1.22 17.81
CA VAL A 539 -16.79 -0.18 18.51
C VAL A 539 -17.69 0.95 19.04
N LEU A 540 -18.71 1.36 18.28
CA LEU A 540 -19.61 2.44 18.68
C LEU A 540 -20.73 1.97 19.64
N ASP A 541 -21.17 0.73 19.54
CA ASP A 541 -22.27 0.20 20.35
C ASP A 541 -21.79 -0.31 21.72
N THR A 542 -20.79 -1.19 21.68
CA THR A 542 -20.26 -1.90 22.86
C THR A 542 -18.75 -1.98 22.80
N PRO A 543 -18.04 -0.85 23.02
CA PRO A 543 -16.59 -0.77 22.83
C PRO A 543 -15.78 -1.89 23.50
N GLU A 544 -16.21 -2.36 24.67
CA GLU A 544 -15.54 -3.40 25.45
C GLU A 544 -15.68 -4.80 24.84
N LEU A 545 -16.67 -5.00 23.97
CA LEU A 545 -17.00 -6.27 23.33
C LEU A 545 -16.63 -6.33 21.86
N ALA A 546 -15.99 -5.27 21.32
CA ALA A 546 -15.52 -5.25 19.93
C ALA A 546 -14.64 -6.46 19.64
N SER A 547 -14.97 -7.18 18.56
CA SER A 547 -14.42 -8.51 18.29
C SER A 547 -12.97 -8.49 17.85
N PRO A 548 -12.03 -9.10 18.60
CA PRO A 548 -10.63 -9.23 18.17
C PRO A 548 -10.46 -10.12 16.93
N LEU A 549 -11.48 -10.90 16.56
CA LEU A 549 -11.43 -11.76 15.39
C LEU A 549 -11.77 -11.03 14.09
N ILE A 550 -12.47 -9.88 14.18
CA ILE A 550 -12.87 -9.09 13.02
C ILE A 550 -11.81 -8.07 12.66
N PHE A 551 -11.19 -7.42 13.65
CA PHE A 551 -10.23 -6.34 13.38
C PHE A 551 -9.10 -6.72 12.41
N PRO A 552 -8.43 -7.89 12.51
CA PRO A 552 -7.38 -8.26 11.54
C PRO A 552 -7.86 -8.38 10.09
N GLU A 553 -9.15 -8.60 9.89
CA GLU A 553 -9.77 -8.67 8.56
C GLU A 553 -10.13 -7.29 8.00
N THR A 554 -9.98 -6.21 8.77
CA THR A 554 -10.32 -4.85 8.33
C THR A 554 -9.16 -4.15 7.61
N VAL A 555 -7.94 -4.68 7.70
CA VAL A 555 -6.76 -4.06 7.09
C VAL A 555 -6.72 -4.30 5.59
N TYR A 556 -6.25 -3.32 4.84
CA TYR A 556 -6.21 -3.37 3.37
C TYR A 556 -5.45 -4.58 2.80
N ASN A 557 -4.38 -5.02 3.46
CA ASN A 557 -3.58 -6.15 2.98
C ASN A 557 -4.07 -7.53 3.45
N ALA A 558 -5.18 -7.63 4.20
CA ALA A 558 -5.71 -8.92 4.62
C ALA A 558 -6.05 -9.86 3.45
N PRO A 559 -6.70 -9.40 2.36
CA PRO A 559 -6.96 -10.25 1.20
C PRO A 559 -5.69 -10.80 0.55
N ALA A 560 -4.68 -9.96 0.33
CA ALA A 560 -3.39 -10.38 -0.20
C ALA A 560 -2.72 -11.43 0.69
N SER A 561 -2.81 -11.25 2.01
CA SER A 561 -2.26 -12.17 3.01
C SER A 561 -2.96 -13.54 3.00
N HIS A 562 -4.29 -13.56 2.82
CA HIS A 562 -5.03 -14.81 2.67
C HIS A 562 -4.64 -15.55 1.39
N VAL A 563 -4.50 -14.85 0.28
CA VAL A 563 -4.05 -15.42 -1.00
C VAL A 563 -2.62 -15.95 -0.85
N ALA A 564 -1.70 -15.13 -0.31
CA ALA A 564 -0.30 -15.53 -0.10
C ALA A 564 -0.18 -16.76 0.78
N ALA A 565 -0.88 -16.81 1.91
CA ALA A 565 -0.85 -17.94 2.83
C ALA A 565 -1.43 -19.21 2.22
N GLN A 566 -2.47 -19.10 1.38
CA GLN A 566 -3.10 -20.26 0.76
C GLN A 566 -2.27 -20.81 -0.40
N LEU A 567 -1.53 -19.96 -1.11
CA LEU A 567 -0.68 -20.33 -2.25
C LEU A 567 0.79 -20.56 -1.86
N GLY A 568 1.16 -20.33 -0.60
CA GLY A 568 2.55 -20.47 -0.15
C GLY A 568 3.49 -19.37 -0.68
N VAL A 569 2.99 -18.17 -0.97
CA VAL A 569 3.80 -17.03 -1.44
C VAL A 569 4.54 -16.41 -0.28
N ASP A 570 5.77 -16.80 -0.04
CA ASP A 570 6.65 -16.31 1.03
C ASP A 570 7.64 -15.23 0.58
N GLY A 571 7.62 -14.89 -0.72
CA GLY A 571 8.37 -13.81 -1.37
C GLY A 571 7.70 -12.44 -1.22
N PRO A 572 7.94 -11.53 -2.18
CA PRO A 572 7.37 -10.19 -2.18
C PRO A 572 5.86 -10.22 -2.38
N VAL A 573 5.15 -9.55 -1.47
CA VAL A 573 3.71 -9.27 -1.55
C VAL A 573 3.50 -7.78 -1.32
N SER A 574 2.75 -7.12 -2.21
CA SER A 574 2.40 -5.70 -2.05
C SER A 574 0.92 -5.47 -2.33
N THR A 575 0.29 -4.63 -1.49
CA THR A 575 -1.07 -4.15 -1.70
C THR A 575 -1.03 -2.68 -2.10
N LEU A 576 -1.65 -2.35 -3.22
CA LEU A 576 -1.73 -1.00 -3.75
C LEU A 576 -3.16 -0.47 -3.62
N LEU A 577 -3.29 0.80 -3.24
CA LEU A 577 -4.58 1.48 -3.13
C LEU A 577 -4.76 2.46 -4.29
N GLY A 578 -5.89 2.38 -4.97
CA GLY A 578 -6.20 3.27 -6.08
C GLY A 578 -7.58 2.99 -6.68
N ASP A 579 -7.89 3.71 -7.76
CA ASP A 579 -9.13 3.51 -8.52
C ASP A 579 -9.02 2.31 -9.50
N ALA A 580 -9.86 2.25 -10.50
CA ALA A 580 -9.84 1.18 -11.51
C ALA A 580 -8.47 1.00 -12.20
N ALA A 581 -7.63 2.04 -12.24
CA ALA A 581 -6.31 1.98 -12.85
C ALA A 581 -5.21 1.41 -11.94
N VAL A 582 -5.50 1.12 -10.66
CA VAL A 582 -4.55 0.54 -9.71
C VAL A 582 -3.91 -0.75 -10.21
N ILE A 583 -4.63 -1.50 -11.03
CA ILE A 583 -4.11 -2.74 -11.62
C ILE A 583 -2.93 -2.48 -12.58
N LEU A 584 -2.84 -1.32 -13.21
CA LEU A 584 -1.69 -0.96 -14.06
C LEU A 584 -0.45 -0.66 -13.21
N ASP A 585 -0.62 -0.02 -12.04
CA ASP A 585 0.47 0.14 -11.08
C ASP A 585 0.96 -1.21 -10.57
N ALA A 586 0.03 -2.16 -10.37
CA ALA A 586 0.35 -3.53 -9.98
C ALA A 586 1.11 -4.28 -11.09
N VAL A 587 0.71 -4.12 -12.36
CA VAL A 587 1.44 -4.66 -13.52
C VAL A 587 2.86 -4.09 -13.59
N GLU A 588 3.01 -2.77 -13.42
CA GLU A 588 4.33 -2.13 -13.40
C GLU A 588 5.23 -2.66 -12.30
N LEU A 589 4.71 -2.78 -11.07
CA LEU A 589 5.47 -3.29 -9.94
C LEU A 589 5.88 -4.76 -10.14
N ALA A 590 4.97 -5.59 -10.65
CA ALA A 590 5.27 -6.97 -11.02
C ALA A 590 6.38 -7.04 -12.08
N GLY A 591 6.32 -6.17 -13.08
CA GLY A 591 7.35 -6.05 -14.11
C GLY A 591 8.73 -5.66 -13.53
N LEU A 592 8.77 -4.77 -12.53
CA LEU A 592 10.00 -4.44 -11.83
C LEU A 592 10.59 -5.64 -11.07
N TRP A 593 9.76 -6.41 -10.37
CA TRP A 593 10.21 -7.60 -9.63
C TRP A 593 10.73 -8.71 -10.56
N LEU A 594 10.05 -8.93 -11.69
CA LEU A 594 10.50 -9.86 -12.74
C LEU A 594 11.82 -9.41 -13.36
N ALA A 595 11.94 -8.12 -13.71
CA ALA A 595 13.15 -7.54 -14.29
C ALA A 595 14.37 -7.63 -13.36
N GLN A 596 14.15 -7.49 -12.04
CA GLN A 596 15.20 -7.59 -11.02
C GLN A 596 15.49 -9.02 -10.59
N GLY A 597 14.74 -10.00 -11.10
CA GLY A 597 14.90 -11.40 -10.77
C GLY A 597 14.51 -11.75 -9.33
N TRP A 598 13.65 -10.93 -8.71
CA TRP A 598 13.13 -11.23 -7.36
C TRP A 598 12.15 -12.38 -7.39
N VAL A 599 11.40 -12.48 -8.46
CA VAL A 599 10.40 -13.52 -8.70
C VAL A 599 10.57 -14.11 -10.11
N ASP A 600 10.11 -15.32 -10.30
CA ASP A 600 10.06 -15.99 -11.60
C ASP A 600 8.71 -15.74 -12.28
N ARG A 601 7.66 -15.58 -11.47
CA ARG A 601 6.28 -15.25 -11.87
C ARG A 601 5.65 -14.32 -10.85
N CYS A 602 4.70 -13.51 -11.29
CA CYS A 602 3.97 -12.61 -10.41
C CYS A 602 2.46 -12.68 -10.67
N LEU A 603 1.69 -12.97 -9.63
CA LEU A 603 0.24 -12.79 -9.64
C LEU A 603 -0.07 -11.30 -9.47
N VAL A 604 -0.81 -10.76 -10.42
CA VAL A 604 -1.36 -9.40 -10.37
C VAL A 604 -2.86 -9.51 -10.25
N LEU A 605 -3.41 -9.03 -9.14
CA LEU A 605 -4.82 -9.15 -8.80
C LEU A 605 -5.43 -7.78 -8.50
N ALA A 606 -6.72 -7.63 -8.77
CA ALA A 606 -7.52 -6.64 -8.05
C ALA A 606 -8.89 -7.22 -7.68
N ALA A 607 -9.41 -6.82 -6.53
CA ALA A 607 -10.68 -7.30 -6.03
C ALA A 607 -11.42 -6.24 -5.22
N GLU A 608 -12.75 -6.29 -5.25
CA GLU A 608 -13.64 -5.45 -4.47
C GLU A 608 -14.83 -6.23 -3.97
N GLU A 609 -15.29 -5.90 -2.77
CA GLU A 609 -16.59 -6.29 -2.22
C GLU A 609 -17.48 -5.06 -2.09
N CYS A 610 -18.79 -5.26 -2.13
CA CYS A 610 -19.75 -4.19 -2.01
C CYS A 610 -20.63 -4.39 -0.75
N ASP A 611 -20.80 -3.31 -0.01
CA ASP A 611 -21.80 -3.20 1.04
C ASP A 611 -22.73 -1.99 0.78
N TRP A 612 -23.63 -1.68 1.73
CA TRP A 612 -24.49 -0.51 1.63
C TRP A 612 -23.70 0.80 1.53
N LEU A 613 -22.53 0.90 2.20
CA LEU A 613 -21.66 2.09 2.21
C LEU A 613 -21.05 2.31 0.83
N GLY A 614 -20.48 1.27 0.22
CA GLY A 614 -19.95 1.30 -1.14
C GLY A 614 -21.04 1.59 -2.17
N ALA A 615 -22.20 0.96 -2.05
CA ALA A 615 -23.34 1.19 -2.93
C ALA A 615 -23.86 2.65 -2.85
N GLU A 616 -23.96 3.20 -1.64
CA GLU A 616 -24.34 4.61 -1.43
C GLU A 616 -23.29 5.57 -2.02
N ALA A 617 -22.00 5.26 -1.84
CA ALA A 617 -20.89 6.05 -2.39
C ALA A 617 -20.93 6.13 -3.91
N VAL A 618 -21.16 5.00 -4.60
CA VAL A 618 -21.30 4.93 -6.06
C VAL A 618 -22.50 5.79 -6.52
N ARG A 619 -23.62 5.72 -5.83
CA ARG A 619 -24.81 6.55 -6.14
C ARG A 619 -24.64 8.04 -5.85
N TYR A 620 -23.74 8.42 -4.95
CA TYR A 620 -23.38 9.82 -4.76
C TYR A 620 -22.63 10.38 -5.97
N HIS A 621 -21.83 9.54 -6.64
CA HIS A 621 -21.16 9.96 -7.86
C HIS A 621 -22.18 10.16 -9.00
N HIS A 622 -23.07 9.20 -9.23
CA HIS A 622 -24.18 9.31 -10.17
C HIS A 622 -25.34 8.37 -9.80
N ARG A 623 -26.56 8.90 -9.74
CA ARG A 623 -27.74 8.14 -9.28
C ARG A 623 -28.10 6.91 -10.12
N GLY A 624 -27.71 6.90 -11.41
CA GLY A 624 -27.94 5.79 -12.31
C GLY A 624 -26.91 4.67 -12.23
N LEU A 625 -25.77 4.89 -11.54
CA LEU A 625 -24.77 3.85 -11.35
C LEU A 625 -25.27 2.78 -10.38
N VAL A 626 -24.96 1.53 -10.71
CA VAL A 626 -25.19 0.36 -9.88
C VAL A 626 -23.83 -0.18 -9.46
N ALA A 627 -23.61 -0.32 -8.15
CA ALA A 627 -22.37 -0.90 -7.64
C ALA A 627 -22.30 -2.40 -7.94
N GLY A 628 -21.12 -2.87 -8.29
CA GLY A 628 -20.78 -4.27 -8.50
C GLY A 628 -19.63 -4.70 -7.57
N GLU A 629 -19.36 -6.00 -7.55
CA GLU A 629 -18.24 -6.59 -6.82
C GLU A 629 -17.55 -7.65 -7.69
N GLY A 630 -16.32 -8.05 -7.33
CA GLY A 630 -15.62 -9.10 -8.07
C GLY A 630 -14.11 -9.05 -7.89
N ALA A 631 -13.44 -9.89 -8.65
CA ALA A 631 -11.98 -9.97 -8.71
C ALA A 631 -11.51 -10.43 -10.09
N ALA A 632 -10.29 -10.04 -10.46
CA ALA A 632 -9.60 -10.63 -11.59
C ALA A 632 -8.10 -10.77 -11.32
N ALA A 633 -7.50 -11.76 -11.94
CA ALA A 633 -6.10 -12.15 -11.77
C ALA A 633 -5.41 -12.37 -13.11
N LEU A 634 -4.18 -11.87 -13.21
CA LEU A 634 -3.23 -12.18 -14.29
C LEU A 634 -1.99 -12.82 -13.67
N LEU A 635 -1.54 -13.94 -14.19
CA LEU A 635 -0.22 -14.47 -13.88
C LEU A 635 0.77 -13.97 -14.93
N LEU A 636 1.71 -13.12 -14.51
CA LEU A 636 2.73 -12.56 -15.38
C LEU A 636 4.04 -13.34 -15.28
N SER A 637 4.72 -13.48 -16.42
CA SER A 637 6.05 -14.07 -16.51
C SER A 637 6.88 -13.39 -17.61
N ALA A 638 8.19 -13.59 -17.57
CA ALA A 638 9.10 -13.25 -18.67
C ALA A 638 9.14 -14.34 -19.77
N ASP A 639 8.71 -15.55 -19.42
CA ASP A 639 8.78 -16.75 -20.25
C ASP A 639 7.39 -17.16 -20.73
N GLY A 640 7.34 -17.98 -21.79
CA GLY A 640 6.11 -18.61 -22.28
C GLY A 640 5.56 -18.02 -23.59
N ALA A 641 4.41 -18.50 -24.00
CA ALA A 641 3.78 -18.21 -25.30
C ALA A 641 2.52 -17.33 -25.19
N GLY A 642 2.16 -16.85 -24.01
CA GLY A 642 0.93 -16.08 -23.79
C GLY A 642 0.97 -14.67 -24.37
N PRO A 643 -0.15 -13.93 -24.33
CA PRO A 643 -0.25 -12.54 -24.80
C PRO A 643 0.83 -11.65 -24.22
N VAL A 644 1.37 -10.77 -25.06
CA VAL A 644 2.43 -9.83 -24.69
C VAL A 644 1.84 -8.51 -24.23
N LEU A 645 2.32 -7.99 -23.11
CA LEU A 645 2.05 -6.62 -22.68
C LEU A 645 2.88 -5.67 -23.56
N ALA A 646 2.22 -4.99 -24.48
CA ALA A 646 2.92 -4.26 -25.55
C ALA A 646 3.11 -2.78 -25.24
N GLU A 647 2.10 -2.11 -24.67
CA GLU A 647 2.12 -0.65 -24.49
C GLU A 647 1.19 -0.22 -23.37
N ILE A 648 1.71 0.56 -22.41
CA ILE A 648 0.90 1.29 -21.44
C ILE A 648 0.75 2.73 -21.92
N VAL A 649 -0.49 3.19 -22.01
CA VAL A 649 -0.82 4.60 -22.26
C VAL A 649 -1.24 5.22 -20.95
N GLU A 650 -0.64 6.37 -20.60
CA GLU A 650 -1.00 7.16 -19.45
C GLU A 650 -1.01 8.64 -19.79
N GLN A 651 -2.14 9.31 -19.51
CA GLN A 651 -2.29 10.74 -19.75
C GLN A 651 -2.96 11.38 -18.52
N PRO A 652 -2.24 12.18 -17.73
CA PRO A 652 -2.80 12.89 -16.59
C PRO A 652 -3.89 13.87 -17.01
N VAL A 653 -4.97 13.97 -16.22
CA VAL A 653 -6.11 14.88 -16.51
C VAL A 653 -6.52 15.64 -15.25
N ARG A 654 -6.88 16.92 -15.41
CA ARG A 654 -7.38 17.77 -14.32
C ARG A 654 -8.84 18.20 -14.49
N GLY A 655 -9.43 17.90 -15.60
CA GLY A 655 -10.80 18.34 -15.89
C GLY A 655 -11.36 17.70 -17.13
N ARG A 656 -12.64 17.97 -17.40
CA ARG A 656 -13.39 17.32 -18.47
C ARG A 656 -12.79 17.53 -19.87
N SER A 657 -12.30 18.74 -20.16
CA SER A 657 -11.68 19.05 -21.47
C SER A 657 -10.37 18.31 -21.68
N GLU A 658 -9.50 18.24 -20.65
CA GLU A 658 -8.26 17.48 -20.72
C GLU A 658 -8.55 15.98 -20.85
N ARG A 659 -9.59 15.48 -20.16
CA ARG A 659 -10.03 14.08 -20.27
C ARG A 659 -10.48 13.73 -21.68
N ALA A 660 -11.30 14.57 -22.32
CA ALA A 660 -11.74 14.34 -23.69
C ALA A 660 -10.55 14.27 -24.66
N GLN A 661 -9.57 15.16 -24.50
CA GLN A 661 -8.34 15.14 -25.30
C GLN A 661 -7.49 13.88 -25.03
N ALA A 662 -7.35 13.47 -23.78
CA ALA A 662 -6.61 12.28 -23.39
C ALA A 662 -7.24 11.01 -23.97
N LEU A 663 -8.58 10.91 -23.96
CA LEU A 663 -9.32 9.82 -24.60
C LEU A 663 -9.10 9.81 -26.13
N ALA A 664 -9.14 10.97 -26.77
CA ALA A 664 -8.88 11.08 -28.20
C ALA A 664 -7.45 10.64 -28.56
N ASN A 665 -6.46 11.01 -27.74
CA ASN A 665 -5.06 10.60 -27.94
C ASN A 665 -4.90 9.07 -27.78
N ALA A 666 -5.52 8.47 -26.77
CA ALA A 666 -5.50 7.02 -26.56
C ALA A 666 -6.16 6.29 -27.75
N ALA A 667 -7.31 6.75 -28.19
CA ALA A 667 -8.01 6.21 -29.35
C ALA A 667 -7.16 6.29 -30.61
N GLN A 668 -6.49 7.42 -30.85
CA GLN A 668 -5.60 7.59 -31.99
C GLN A 668 -4.38 6.65 -31.94
N ALA A 669 -3.77 6.45 -30.76
CA ALA A 669 -2.64 5.55 -30.58
C ALA A 669 -3.00 4.09 -30.91
N TRP A 670 -4.24 3.68 -30.73
CA TRP A 670 -4.69 2.31 -30.94
C TRP A 670 -5.40 2.08 -32.30
N ARG A 671 -5.74 3.14 -33.03
CA ARG A 671 -6.45 3.04 -34.32
C ARG A 671 -5.71 2.15 -35.32
N GLY A 672 -6.38 1.11 -35.81
CA GLY A 672 -5.82 0.13 -36.76
C GLY A 672 -4.76 -0.81 -36.13
N ARG A 673 -4.54 -0.75 -34.81
CA ARG A 673 -3.58 -1.60 -34.08
C ARG A 673 -4.28 -2.59 -33.15
N VAL A 674 -5.56 -2.45 -32.91
CA VAL A 674 -6.36 -3.33 -32.04
C VAL A 674 -7.65 -3.71 -32.76
N GLY A 675 -8.08 -4.96 -32.60
CA GLY A 675 -9.36 -5.46 -33.09
C GLY A 675 -10.45 -5.46 -32.00
N THR A 676 -10.03 -5.45 -30.72
CA THR A 676 -10.96 -5.43 -29.59
C THR A 676 -10.54 -4.35 -28.58
N VAL A 677 -11.49 -3.51 -28.15
CA VAL A 677 -11.31 -2.57 -27.05
C VAL A 677 -12.26 -2.93 -25.92
N VAL A 678 -11.69 -3.14 -24.72
CA VAL A 678 -12.46 -3.31 -23.48
C VAL A 678 -12.45 -1.97 -22.75
N ASN A 679 -13.61 -1.33 -22.66
CA ASN A 679 -13.73 0.03 -22.16
C ASN A 679 -14.43 0.10 -20.79
N GLY A 680 -14.33 1.28 -20.13
CA GLY A 680 -14.90 1.53 -18.82
C GLY A 680 -16.32 2.11 -18.84
N ARG A 681 -17.03 2.02 -19.95
CA ARG A 681 -18.37 2.62 -20.09
C ARG A 681 -19.36 2.01 -19.11
N SER A 682 -20.15 2.89 -18.53
CA SER A 682 -21.17 2.57 -17.53
C SER A 682 -22.55 2.28 -18.10
N GLY A 683 -22.78 2.58 -19.39
CA GLY A 683 -24.09 2.58 -20.05
C GLY A 683 -24.89 3.87 -19.82
N LEU A 684 -24.31 4.86 -19.13
CA LEU A 684 -24.95 6.14 -18.84
C LEU A 684 -24.40 7.22 -19.78
N ALA A 685 -25.22 7.69 -20.71
CA ALA A 685 -24.82 8.65 -21.74
C ALA A 685 -24.13 9.91 -21.18
N SER A 686 -24.54 10.37 -19.99
CA SER A 686 -23.95 11.54 -19.33
C SER A 686 -22.51 11.32 -18.82
N LEU A 687 -22.12 10.07 -18.55
CA LEU A 687 -20.77 9.69 -18.09
C LEU A 687 -19.89 9.25 -19.26
N ASP A 688 -20.49 8.57 -20.25
CA ASP A 688 -19.79 7.88 -21.33
C ASP A 688 -19.57 8.74 -22.58
N ALA A 689 -20.19 9.95 -22.68
CA ALA A 689 -20.23 10.77 -23.88
C ALA A 689 -18.85 11.05 -24.49
N ASP A 690 -17.87 11.43 -23.67
CA ASP A 690 -16.54 11.79 -24.13
C ASP A 690 -15.77 10.56 -24.66
N GLU A 691 -15.96 9.39 -24.04
CA GLU A 691 -15.36 8.13 -24.48
C GLU A 691 -16.02 7.58 -25.74
N VAL A 692 -17.35 7.65 -25.82
CA VAL A 692 -18.08 7.27 -27.04
C VAL A 692 -17.61 8.10 -28.22
N ALA A 693 -17.48 9.43 -28.06
CA ALA A 693 -17.02 10.32 -29.12
C ALA A 693 -15.56 10.03 -29.54
N ALA A 694 -14.66 9.73 -28.58
CA ALA A 694 -13.26 9.49 -28.88
C ALA A 694 -13.00 8.18 -29.64
N PHE A 695 -13.78 7.13 -29.38
CA PHE A 695 -13.54 5.78 -29.90
C PHE A 695 -14.43 5.43 -31.13
N VAL A 696 -15.07 6.39 -31.77
CA VAL A 696 -15.80 6.15 -33.03
C VAL A 696 -14.82 5.65 -34.11
N GLY A 697 -15.06 4.45 -34.63
CA GLY A 697 -14.26 3.85 -35.69
C GLY A 697 -12.84 3.48 -35.34
N VAL A 698 -12.59 3.22 -34.05
CA VAL A 698 -11.27 2.74 -33.54
C VAL A 698 -11.28 1.23 -33.34
N ASP A 699 -12.41 0.68 -32.96
CA ASP A 699 -12.64 -0.70 -32.56
C ASP A 699 -13.63 -1.41 -33.50
N ASP A 700 -13.32 -2.64 -33.87
CA ASP A 700 -14.26 -3.52 -34.55
C ASP A 700 -15.22 -4.17 -33.53
N VAL A 701 -14.73 -4.42 -32.29
CA VAL A 701 -15.48 -4.99 -31.17
C VAL A 701 -15.22 -4.22 -29.91
N ALA A 702 -16.28 -3.65 -29.31
CA ALA A 702 -16.24 -2.97 -28.01
C ALA A 702 -16.87 -3.85 -26.92
N LEU A 703 -16.09 -4.28 -25.94
CA LEU A 703 -16.59 -4.97 -24.75
C LEU A 703 -16.80 -3.97 -23.60
N GLN A 704 -17.97 -4.03 -22.96
CA GLN A 704 -18.41 -3.03 -21.96
C GLN A 704 -18.79 -3.70 -20.63
N PRO A 705 -17.79 -4.18 -19.85
CA PRO A 705 -18.08 -4.89 -18.59
C PRO A 705 -18.86 -4.03 -17.59
N GLY A 706 -18.64 -2.72 -17.52
CA GLY A 706 -19.37 -1.83 -16.61
C GLY A 706 -20.89 -1.79 -16.85
N VAL A 707 -21.34 -1.92 -18.11
CA VAL A 707 -22.77 -2.03 -18.44
C VAL A 707 -23.37 -3.31 -17.88
N VAL A 708 -22.63 -4.41 -17.96
CA VAL A 708 -23.08 -5.75 -17.58
C VAL A 708 -22.98 -5.98 -16.06
N LEU A 709 -21.83 -5.67 -15.49
CA LEU A 709 -21.44 -6.01 -14.10
C LEU A 709 -21.75 -4.90 -13.10
N GLY A 710 -21.93 -3.66 -13.56
CA GLY A 710 -21.96 -2.47 -12.70
C GLY A 710 -20.56 -1.91 -12.42
N GLU A 711 -20.51 -0.92 -11.53
CA GLU A 711 -19.28 -0.26 -11.11
C GLU A 711 -18.55 -1.11 -10.05
N CYS A 712 -17.51 -1.83 -10.48
CA CYS A 712 -16.71 -2.71 -9.63
C CYS A 712 -15.46 -2.01 -9.04
N LEU A 713 -15.41 -0.67 -9.06
CA LEU A 713 -14.36 0.16 -8.44
C LEU A 713 -12.94 -0.33 -8.77
N GLY A 714 -12.12 -0.64 -7.75
CA GLY A 714 -10.75 -1.11 -7.94
C GLY A 714 -10.61 -2.40 -8.75
N ALA A 715 -11.63 -3.28 -8.75
CA ALA A 715 -11.65 -4.50 -9.55
C ALA A 715 -12.00 -4.24 -11.02
N ALA A 716 -12.63 -3.10 -11.35
CA ALA A 716 -13.12 -2.82 -12.71
C ALA A 716 -12.01 -2.91 -13.77
N GLY A 717 -10.85 -2.27 -13.51
CA GLY A 717 -9.72 -2.32 -14.43
C GLY A 717 -9.13 -3.71 -14.62
N ALA A 718 -9.08 -4.52 -13.56
CA ALA A 718 -8.60 -5.90 -13.65
C ALA A 718 -9.55 -6.77 -14.50
N LEU A 719 -10.87 -6.63 -14.31
CA LEU A 719 -11.87 -7.29 -15.15
C LEU A 719 -11.76 -6.89 -16.62
N GLN A 720 -11.43 -5.62 -16.88
CA GLN A 720 -11.14 -5.15 -18.24
C GLN A 720 -9.86 -5.78 -18.81
N LEU A 721 -8.77 -5.85 -18.01
CA LEU A 721 -7.49 -6.41 -18.45
C LEU A 721 -7.60 -7.90 -18.79
N VAL A 722 -8.28 -8.70 -17.96
CA VAL A 722 -8.41 -10.14 -18.25
C VAL A 722 -9.23 -10.39 -19.52
N LEU A 723 -10.26 -9.58 -19.80
CA LEU A 723 -11.02 -9.67 -21.04
C LEU A 723 -10.17 -9.28 -22.27
N ALA A 724 -9.36 -8.23 -22.16
CA ALA A 724 -8.47 -7.82 -23.25
C ALA A 724 -7.35 -8.85 -23.47
N ALA A 725 -6.73 -9.37 -22.41
CA ALA A 725 -5.72 -10.40 -22.51
C ALA A 725 -6.28 -11.71 -23.10
N SER A 726 -7.51 -12.09 -22.74
CA SER A 726 -8.19 -13.24 -23.29
C SER A 726 -8.49 -13.05 -24.78
N ALA A 727 -8.94 -11.88 -25.18
CA ALA A 727 -9.14 -11.56 -26.61
C ALA A 727 -7.82 -11.65 -27.39
N ALA A 728 -6.71 -11.18 -26.80
CA ALA A 728 -5.38 -11.29 -27.43
C ALA A 728 -4.89 -12.74 -27.52
N ALA A 729 -5.21 -13.59 -26.54
CA ALA A 729 -4.95 -15.02 -26.60
C ALA A 729 -5.72 -15.70 -27.76
N GLY A 730 -6.87 -15.15 -28.15
CA GLY A 730 -7.65 -15.56 -29.32
C GLY A 730 -7.06 -15.13 -30.67
N GLY A 731 -5.88 -14.51 -30.70
CA GLY A 731 -5.14 -14.16 -31.92
C GLY A 731 -5.36 -12.74 -32.47
N GLN A 732 -6.05 -11.87 -31.76
CA GLN A 732 -6.24 -10.46 -32.15
C GLN A 732 -5.66 -9.51 -31.09
N ALA A 733 -4.93 -8.49 -31.53
CA ALA A 733 -4.47 -7.46 -30.60
C ALA A 733 -5.68 -6.79 -29.93
N ALA A 734 -5.59 -6.58 -28.63
CA ALA A 734 -6.67 -6.02 -27.83
C ALA A 734 -6.14 -4.98 -26.83
N ALA A 735 -7.00 -4.08 -26.39
CA ALA A 735 -6.64 -3.08 -25.40
C ALA A 735 -7.72 -2.93 -24.33
N ALA A 736 -7.30 -2.62 -23.09
CA ALA A 736 -8.20 -2.22 -22.03
C ALA A 736 -7.98 -0.74 -21.71
N LEU A 737 -9.09 0.00 -21.59
CA LEU A 737 -9.10 1.42 -21.30
C LEU A 737 -9.77 1.69 -19.94
N MET A 738 -9.07 2.29 -19.03
CA MET A 738 -9.55 2.68 -17.71
C MET A 738 -9.85 4.19 -17.68
N SER A 739 -10.96 4.54 -18.31
CA SER A 739 -11.41 5.93 -18.44
C SER A 739 -12.09 6.46 -17.17
N GLY A 740 -12.52 5.56 -16.27
CA GLY A 740 -13.09 5.90 -14.97
C GLY A 740 -12.09 6.45 -13.96
N ALA A 741 -10.79 6.28 -14.23
CA ALA A 741 -9.72 6.86 -13.43
C ALA A 741 -9.86 8.38 -13.34
N GLN A 742 -9.77 8.93 -12.13
CA GLN A 742 -10.21 10.30 -11.89
C GLN A 742 -9.14 11.35 -12.24
N ASP A 743 -7.87 10.93 -12.29
CA ASP A 743 -6.72 11.83 -12.50
C ASP A 743 -5.88 11.49 -13.73
N ALA A 744 -6.22 10.43 -14.44
CA ALA A 744 -5.58 10.04 -15.70
C ALA A 744 -6.52 9.21 -16.57
N VAL A 745 -6.29 9.24 -17.87
CA VAL A 745 -6.75 8.21 -18.80
C VAL A 745 -5.59 7.22 -18.93
N ARG A 746 -5.82 5.97 -18.55
CA ARG A 746 -4.81 4.91 -18.57
C ARG A 746 -5.31 3.70 -19.36
N GLY A 747 -4.40 3.01 -20.00
CA GLY A 747 -4.76 1.79 -20.72
C GLY A 747 -3.58 0.93 -21.04
N LEU A 748 -3.84 -0.33 -21.36
CA LEU A 748 -2.84 -1.32 -21.70
C LEU A 748 -3.26 -2.06 -22.97
N ARG A 749 -2.33 -2.17 -23.92
CA ARG A 749 -2.50 -2.93 -25.16
C ARG A 749 -1.76 -4.27 -25.04
N PHE A 750 -2.45 -5.31 -25.47
CA PHE A 750 -1.92 -6.67 -25.59
C PHE A 750 -1.74 -7.04 -27.06
N GLU A 751 -0.65 -7.72 -27.36
CA GLU A 751 -0.43 -8.42 -28.62
C GLU A 751 -0.62 -9.92 -28.45
N PRO A 752 -1.04 -10.65 -29.49
CA PRO A 752 -1.09 -12.10 -29.45
C PRO A 752 0.27 -12.68 -29.07
N GLY A 753 0.28 -13.79 -28.34
CA GLY A 753 1.48 -14.56 -28.09
C GLY A 753 2.00 -15.22 -29.38
N ALA A 754 3.28 -15.55 -29.39
CA ALA A 754 3.89 -16.27 -30.51
C ALA A 754 3.48 -17.75 -30.51
#